data_f5e720eada2f700b4ee02f2ff0feb48c
#
_entry.id   f5e720eada2f700b4ee02f2ff0feb48c
#
_cell.length_a   1.000
_cell.length_b   1.000
_cell.length_c   1.000
_cell.angle_alpha   90.00
_cell.angle_beta   90.00
_cell.angle_gamma   90.00
#
_symmetry.space_group_name_H-M   'P 1'
#
loop_
_entity.id
_entity.type
_entity.pdbx_description
1 polymer ?
#
loop_
_entity_poly.entity_id
_entity_poly.type
_entity_poly.pdbx_seq_one_letter_code
_entity_poly.pdbx_strand_id
1 'polypeptide(L)'
;MYYFNYEVVETGEKLIIATTRPETMFADQAIFVHPDDERYQHLVGKHAINPANGESLPIMADSYIDMSFGTAVMKCTPAHDPNDFALAKKYHLAMPKCMNDDGTMNELCGQYQGMDRFECREALVKDFEARGVVDHIEKHMHQVGHSERSHAIVEPYLSKQWFVKMKPLANAALENQLKESKVSFVPPRFEKTFKQWMENIEDWCISRQLWWGHQIPAWYHKETGEIYVGKNPPADIENWKQDEDVLDTWFSSALWPFSTMGWPNKESELYQRYFPTDTLVTGYDIIFFWVSRMIFQSLEFTGQRPFKNVLIHGLIRDEQGRKMSKSLGNGVDPMDVIDQYGADTLRFFLTTNSAPGMDLRYIPEKLDAAWNFINKIWNSARFVLMNIDENMSYQDLSFDHLNLADQWILNRLNEVIASVDENMDKFEFVNVGSELYNFIWDDFCSWYIELSKVHLNSDNDIEKKATQNTLVYVLNAIVRLLHPFMPFVTEEIYQSIPHIEESICIAKWPTINDRFNNEQIQDQFVYLIDIIKGIRNLRAQYVIKNAIEIAYSIQTQDTQLESLLENLSPYIYKLCHARCFGYNVETSSNVATEMIKGGNALIIELGDYIDLEAEKKKMEDEIKKLENEIKRCESMLSNPNFVQKAPAQKVEQERKKLADYQSKYNAMKDKLN
;
A
#
# COMPACT_ATOMS: atom_id res chain seq x y z
N MET A 1 32.04 -29.07 -10.12
CA MET A 1 33.25 -28.56 -9.52
C MET A 1 34.40 -29.37 -10.10
N TYR A 2 35.41 -28.70 -10.60
CA TYR A 2 36.61 -29.29 -11.18
C TYR A 2 37.77 -29.02 -10.23
N TYR A 3 38.60 -30.04 -9.94
CA TYR A 3 39.74 -29.96 -9.05
C TYR A 3 41.01 -30.21 -9.85
N PHE A 4 41.92 -29.22 -9.86
CA PHE A 4 43.13 -29.22 -10.66
C PHE A 4 44.39 -29.12 -9.81
N ASN A 5 45.42 -29.82 -10.19
CA ASN A 5 46.74 -29.78 -9.58
C ASN A 5 47.59 -28.65 -10.18
N TYR A 6 47.98 -27.70 -9.32
CA TYR A 6 48.98 -26.67 -9.61
C TYR A 6 50.27 -27.06 -8.94
N GLU A 7 51.38 -27.07 -9.69
CA GLU A 7 52.68 -27.42 -9.17
C GLU A 7 53.39 -26.19 -8.59
N VAL A 8 53.86 -26.27 -7.33
CA VAL A 8 54.60 -25.22 -6.69
C VAL A 8 56.03 -25.26 -7.16
N VAL A 9 56.52 -24.18 -7.76
CA VAL A 9 57.83 -24.10 -8.45
C VAL A 9 58.99 -24.44 -7.50
N GLU A 10 58.96 -23.89 -6.29
CA GLU A 10 60.08 -23.99 -5.33
C GLU A 10 60.10 -25.31 -4.56
N THR A 11 59.01 -26.02 -4.48
CA THR A 11 58.91 -27.23 -3.64
C THR A 11 58.52 -28.48 -4.40
N GLY A 12 57.92 -28.34 -5.61
CA GLY A 12 57.33 -29.45 -6.36
C GLY A 12 56.05 -30.00 -5.77
N GLU A 13 55.52 -29.38 -4.70
CA GLU A 13 54.26 -29.78 -4.12
C GLU A 13 53.08 -29.47 -5.05
N LYS A 14 52.04 -30.26 -4.94
CA LYS A 14 50.82 -30.02 -5.68
C LYS A 14 49.76 -29.30 -4.80
N LEU A 15 49.33 -28.14 -5.27
CA LEU A 15 48.17 -27.45 -4.72
C LEU A 15 46.94 -27.85 -5.50
N ILE A 16 45.90 -28.30 -4.81
CA ILE A 16 44.64 -28.63 -5.44
C ILE A 16 43.72 -27.39 -5.39
N ILE A 17 43.31 -26.89 -6.55
CA ILE A 17 42.44 -25.75 -6.71
C ILE A 17 41.10 -26.20 -7.30
N ALA A 18 40.00 -25.81 -6.65
CA ALA A 18 38.66 -26.11 -7.10
C ALA A 18 38.03 -24.91 -7.86
N THR A 19 37.46 -25.16 -9.03
CA THR A 19 36.75 -24.13 -9.80
C THR A 19 35.52 -24.69 -10.48
N THR A 20 34.49 -23.87 -10.65
CA THR A 20 33.36 -24.16 -11.53
C THR A 20 33.57 -23.64 -12.95
N ARG A 21 34.61 -22.82 -13.17
CA ARG A 21 34.86 -22.08 -14.41
C ARG A 21 36.30 -22.25 -14.92
N PRO A 22 36.68 -23.46 -15.40
CA PRO A 22 38.01 -23.72 -15.93
C PRO A 22 38.45 -22.76 -17.04
N GLU A 23 37.53 -22.35 -17.90
CA GLU A 23 37.77 -21.45 -19.02
C GLU A 23 38.35 -20.08 -18.63
N THR A 24 38.19 -19.66 -17.36
CA THR A 24 38.74 -18.38 -16.90
C THR A 24 40.19 -18.45 -16.41
N MET A 25 40.74 -19.65 -16.28
CA MET A 25 42.12 -19.87 -15.74
C MET A 25 43.19 -19.15 -16.53
N PHE A 26 43.00 -18.87 -17.81
CA PHE A 26 43.95 -18.13 -18.64
C PHE A 26 44.23 -16.70 -18.14
N ALA A 27 43.35 -16.16 -17.32
CA ALA A 27 43.44 -14.82 -16.75
C ALA A 27 43.76 -14.81 -15.24
N ASP A 28 44.14 -15.94 -14.65
CA ASP A 28 44.55 -16.03 -13.25
C ASP A 28 45.80 -15.18 -12.98
N GLN A 29 45.82 -14.46 -11.85
CA GLN A 29 46.89 -13.55 -11.48
C GLN A 29 47.58 -13.90 -10.15
N ALA A 30 46.94 -14.66 -9.30
CA ALA A 30 47.46 -15.09 -8.02
C ALA A 30 46.69 -16.31 -7.49
N ILE A 31 47.28 -16.94 -6.48
CA ILE A 31 46.60 -17.96 -5.66
C ILE A 31 46.56 -17.42 -4.23
N PHE A 32 45.39 -17.55 -3.57
CA PHE A 32 45.23 -17.11 -2.19
C PHE A 32 44.93 -18.27 -1.26
N VAL A 33 45.54 -18.20 -0.05
CA VAL A 33 45.30 -19.11 1.08
C VAL A 33 44.99 -18.29 2.33
N HIS A 34 44.41 -18.90 3.36
CA HIS A 34 44.19 -18.19 4.61
C HIS A 34 45.52 -18.04 5.38
N PRO A 35 45.84 -16.89 6.01
CA PRO A 35 47.08 -16.67 6.73
C PRO A 35 47.32 -17.63 7.91
N ASP A 36 46.24 -18.11 8.54
CA ASP A 36 46.28 -19.02 9.69
C ASP A 36 46.12 -20.49 9.31
N ASP A 37 46.07 -20.83 8.01
CA ASP A 37 45.99 -22.22 7.57
C ASP A 37 47.35 -22.89 7.56
N GLU A 38 47.60 -23.68 8.60
CA GLU A 38 48.87 -24.40 8.80
C GLU A 38 49.26 -25.30 7.61
N ARG A 39 48.30 -25.76 6.81
CA ARG A 39 48.51 -26.61 5.63
C ARG A 39 49.29 -25.87 4.55
N TYR A 40 49.10 -24.56 4.42
CA TYR A 40 49.61 -23.77 3.29
C TYR A 40 50.49 -22.58 3.68
N GLN A 41 50.67 -22.26 4.97
CA GLN A 41 51.47 -21.15 5.45
C GLN A 41 52.90 -21.19 4.87
N HIS A 42 53.51 -22.38 4.76
CA HIS A 42 54.88 -22.57 4.24
C HIS A 42 55.01 -22.28 2.74
N LEU A 43 53.90 -22.14 2.02
CA LEU A 43 53.83 -21.84 0.59
C LEU A 43 53.63 -20.36 0.29
N VAL A 44 53.25 -19.55 1.28
CA VAL A 44 53.04 -18.11 1.10
C VAL A 44 54.34 -17.43 0.66
N GLY A 45 54.29 -16.63 -0.39
CA GLY A 45 55.45 -15.98 -1.02
C GLY A 45 56.18 -16.83 -2.07
N LYS A 46 55.75 -18.09 -2.29
CA LYS A 46 56.22 -18.95 -3.39
C LYS A 46 55.31 -18.81 -4.61
N HIS A 47 55.58 -19.56 -5.65
CA HIS A 47 54.85 -19.51 -6.92
C HIS A 47 54.33 -20.88 -7.31
N ALA A 48 53.19 -20.93 -7.99
CA ALA A 48 52.69 -22.14 -8.59
C ALA A 48 52.42 -21.94 -10.09
N ILE A 49 52.61 -23.00 -10.86
CA ILE A 49 52.42 -22.97 -12.32
C ILE A 49 50.94 -23.11 -12.64
N ASN A 50 50.40 -22.16 -13.39
CA ASN A 50 49.08 -22.26 -13.97
C ASN A 50 49.05 -23.31 -15.08
N PRO A 51 48.28 -24.41 -14.95
CA PRO A 51 48.31 -25.48 -15.96
C PRO A 51 47.67 -25.09 -17.30
N ALA A 52 46.92 -23.98 -17.35
CA ALA A 52 46.22 -23.51 -18.56
C ALA A 52 47.19 -22.82 -19.56
N ASN A 53 48.12 -21.98 -19.03
CA ASN A 53 48.99 -21.16 -19.87
C ASN A 53 50.47 -21.26 -19.48
N GLY A 54 50.82 -21.98 -18.42
CA GLY A 54 52.20 -22.14 -17.93
C GLY A 54 52.75 -20.93 -17.18
N GLU A 55 51.97 -19.92 -16.86
CA GLU A 55 52.39 -18.74 -16.11
C GLU A 55 52.67 -19.07 -14.64
N SER A 56 53.63 -18.37 -14.06
CA SER A 56 54.00 -18.50 -12.65
C SER A 56 53.16 -17.52 -11.81
N LEU A 57 52.28 -18.04 -10.97
CA LEU A 57 51.36 -17.27 -10.12
C LEU A 57 51.87 -17.17 -8.69
N PRO A 58 51.95 -15.98 -8.07
CA PRO A 58 52.32 -15.84 -6.67
C PRO A 58 51.29 -16.46 -5.74
N ILE A 59 51.74 -17.12 -4.67
CA ILE A 59 50.89 -17.62 -3.59
C ILE A 59 50.87 -16.55 -2.48
N MET A 60 49.68 -16.00 -2.22
CA MET A 60 49.47 -14.90 -1.29
C MET A 60 48.53 -15.33 -0.16
N ALA A 61 48.54 -14.57 0.93
CA ALA A 61 47.65 -14.84 2.07
C ALA A 61 46.60 -13.73 2.25
N ASP A 62 45.36 -14.11 2.45
CA ASP A 62 44.25 -13.20 2.81
C ASP A 62 43.22 -13.88 3.71
N SER A 63 42.74 -13.15 4.71
CA SER A 63 41.70 -13.61 5.64
C SER A 63 40.30 -13.77 4.99
N TYR A 64 40.14 -13.35 3.74
CA TYR A 64 38.95 -13.60 2.94
C TYR A 64 38.75 -15.10 2.65
N ILE A 65 39.82 -15.88 2.62
CA ILE A 65 39.76 -17.30 2.28
C ILE A 65 39.16 -18.10 3.44
N ASP A 66 38.11 -18.86 3.16
CA ASP A 66 37.46 -19.76 4.13
C ASP A 66 38.25 -21.09 4.19
N MET A 67 38.87 -21.37 5.33
CA MET A 67 39.64 -22.61 5.57
C MET A 67 38.79 -23.88 5.55
N SER A 68 37.49 -23.76 5.68
CA SER A 68 36.50 -24.86 5.69
C SER A 68 35.86 -25.14 4.34
N PHE A 69 36.04 -24.25 3.37
CA PHE A 69 35.39 -24.35 2.06
C PHE A 69 36.30 -24.93 1.01
N GLY A 70 35.87 -25.97 0.32
CA GLY A 70 36.57 -26.60 -0.79
C GLY A 70 37.98 -27.10 -0.35
N THR A 71 39.01 -26.68 -1.09
CA THR A 71 40.41 -26.98 -0.76
C THR A 71 41.07 -25.93 0.13
N ALA A 72 40.35 -24.86 0.49
CA ALA A 72 40.90 -23.67 1.16
C ALA A 72 42.00 -22.95 0.36
N VAL A 73 42.12 -23.24 -0.93
CA VAL A 73 43.02 -22.59 -1.88
C VAL A 73 42.21 -22.02 -3.02
N MET A 74 42.34 -20.72 -3.25
CA MET A 74 41.54 -20.01 -4.25
C MET A 74 42.47 -19.42 -5.34
N LYS A 75 42.14 -19.72 -6.60
CA LYS A 75 42.71 -18.97 -7.74
C LYS A 75 42.05 -17.60 -7.82
N CYS A 76 42.76 -16.59 -8.25
CA CYS A 76 42.26 -15.22 -8.40
C CYS A 76 42.24 -14.80 -9.86
N THR A 77 41.05 -14.61 -10.41
CA THR A 77 40.81 -14.18 -11.79
C THR A 77 40.10 -12.84 -11.80
N PRO A 78 40.78 -11.71 -11.63
CA PRO A 78 40.19 -10.42 -11.29
C PRO A 78 39.16 -9.87 -12.29
N ALA A 79 39.34 -10.18 -13.58
CA ALA A 79 38.42 -9.68 -14.63
C ALA A 79 37.12 -10.47 -14.75
N HIS A 80 37.03 -11.65 -14.11
CA HIS A 80 35.90 -12.60 -14.32
C HIS A 80 35.22 -13.04 -13.03
N ASP A 81 35.58 -12.44 -11.87
CA ASP A 81 34.89 -12.67 -10.59
C ASP A 81 34.91 -11.40 -9.74
N PRO A 82 33.75 -10.97 -9.15
CA PRO A 82 33.69 -9.75 -8.33
C PRO A 82 34.53 -9.81 -7.05
N ASN A 83 34.66 -10.97 -6.42
CA ASN A 83 35.46 -11.14 -5.21
C ASN A 83 36.94 -11.09 -5.53
N ASP A 84 37.36 -11.74 -6.61
CA ASP A 84 38.73 -11.70 -7.13
C ASP A 84 39.12 -10.28 -7.54
N PHE A 85 38.16 -9.52 -8.11
CA PHE A 85 38.35 -8.10 -8.42
C PHE A 85 38.65 -7.26 -7.17
N ALA A 86 37.90 -7.50 -6.07
CA ALA A 86 38.18 -6.78 -4.81
C ALA A 86 39.54 -7.10 -4.23
N LEU A 87 39.98 -8.37 -4.26
CA LEU A 87 41.33 -8.79 -3.87
C LEU A 87 42.39 -8.18 -4.78
N ALA A 88 42.16 -8.17 -6.08
CA ALA A 88 43.12 -7.57 -7.03
C ALA A 88 43.31 -6.07 -6.79
N LYS A 89 42.25 -5.32 -6.45
CA LYS A 89 42.37 -3.92 -6.02
C LYS A 89 43.21 -3.77 -4.75
N LYS A 90 42.97 -4.64 -3.76
CA LYS A 90 43.71 -4.63 -2.48
C LYS A 90 45.21 -4.89 -2.67
N TYR A 91 45.55 -5.81 -3.55
CA TYR A 91 46.94 -6.25 -3.78
C TYR A 91 47.56 -5.69 -5.06
N HIS A 92 46.87 -4.79 -5.76
CA HIS A 92 47.35 -4.15 -7.01
C HIS A 92 47.73 -5.15 -8.11
N LEU A 93 46.93 -6.24 -8.24
CA LEU A 93 47.16 -7.24 -9.28
C LEU A 93 46.68 -6.71 -10.64
N ALA A 94 47.24 -7.23 -11.72
CA ALA A 94 46.73 -7.01 -13.07
C ALA A 94 45.33 -7.62 -13.23
N MET A 95 44.57 -7.17 -14.24
CA MET A 95 43.19 -7.61 -14.48
C MET A 95 42.98 -7.93 -15.96
N PRO A 96 43.72 -8.92 -16.53
CA PRO A 96 43.58 -9.31 -17.91
C PRO A 96 42.23 -9.99 -18.12
N LYS A 97 41.62 -9.77 -19.30
CA LYS A 97 40.42 -10.49 -19.76
C LYS A 97 40.81 -11.64 -20.64
N CYS A 98 40.23 -12.80 -20.48
CA CYS A 98 40.45 -13.97 -21.36
C CYS A 98 39.29 -14.21 -22.34
N MET A 99 38.26 -13.34 -22.33
CA MET A 99 37.08 -13.41 -23.23
C MET A 99 36.94 -12.12 -24.02
N ASN A 100 36.39 -12.22 -25.22
CA ASN A 100 35.91 -11.11 -26.02
C ASN A 100 34.49 -10.68 -25.56
N ASP A 101 34.02 -9.56 -26.09
CA ASP A 101 32.68 -8.99 -25.73
C ASP A 101 31.52 -9.89 -26.11
N ASP A 102 31.69 -10.81 -27.06
CA ASP A 102 30.74 -11.82 -27.49
C ASP A 102 30.79 -13.15 -26.71
N GLY A 103 31.68 -13.23 -25.70
CA GLY A 103 31.84 -14.44 -24.89
C GLY A 103 32.73 -15.53 -25.53
N THR A 104 33.36 -15.26 -26.65
CA THR A 104 34.41 -16.13 -27.21
C THR A 104 35.75 -15.90 -26.49
N MET A 105 36.63 -16.94 -26.52
CA MET A 105 37.92 -16.84 -25.89
C MET A 105 38.88 -15.97 -26.75
N ASN A 106 39.67 -15.10 -26.08
CA ASN A 106 40.58 -14.18 -26.78
C ASN A 106 41.98 -14.75 -26.98
N GLU A 107 42.92 -13.91 -27.41
CA GLU A 107 44.32 -14.28 -27.71
C GLU A 107 45.10 -14.86 -26.52
N LEU A 108 44.74 -14.54 -25.26
CA LEU A 108 45.36 -15.12 -24.07
C LEU A 108 45.15 -16.62 -23.93
N CYS A 109 44.11 -17.15 -24.61
CA CYS A 109 43.73 -18.54 -24.50
C CYS A 109 44.44 -19.46 -25.51
N GLY A 110 45.39 -18.93 -26.28
CA GLY A 110 46.25 -19.69 -27.22
C GLY A 110 45.43 -20.57 -28.18
N GLN A 111 45.58 -21.88 -28.11
CA GLN A 111 44.87 -22.83 -29.02
C GLN A 111 43.37 -22.82 -28.89
N TYR A 112 42.80 -22.25 -27.82
CA TYR A 112 41.37 -22.15 -27.58
C TYR A 112 40.80 -20.79 -28.04
N GLN A 113 41.61 -19.90 -28.64
CA GLN A 113 41.16 -18.62 -29.16
C GLN A 113 40.02 -18.79 -30.16
N GLY A 114 38.95 -17.99 -30.02
CA GLY A 114 37.78 -17.99 -30.88
C GLY A 114 36.73 -19.06 -30.54
N MET A 115 36.98 -19.97 -29.59
CA MET A 115 35.97 -20.90 -29.09
C MET A 115 34.95 -20.20 -28.22
N ASP A 116 33.72 -20.71 -28.22
CA ASP A 116 32.75 -20.36 -27.18
C ASP A 116 33.27 -20.78 -25.80
N ARG A 117 33.02 -20.00 -24.78
CA ARG A 117 33.51 -20.24 -23.42
C ARG A 117 33.16 -21.62 -22.85
N PHE A 118 31.98 -22.16 -23.18
CA PHE A 118 31.58 -23.49 -22.72
C PHE A 118 32.27 -24.60 -23.51
N GLU A 119 32.45 -24.42 -24.81
CA GLU A 119 33.22 -25.33 -25.64
C GLU A 119 34.71 -25.36 -25.19
N CYS A 120 35.28 -24.20 -24.88
CA CYS A 120 36.60 -24.07 -24.31
C CYS A 120 36.70 -24.81 -22.96
N ARG A 121 35.73 -24.67 -22.07
CA ARG A 121 35.68 -25.40 -20.80
C ARG A 121 35.81 -26.91 -21.01
N GLU A 122 35.02 -27.47 -21.90
CA GLU A 122 35.03 -28.90 -22.18
C GLU A 122 36.33 -29.36 -22.81
N ALA A 123 36.87 -28.59 -23.75
CA ALA A 123 38.11 -28.91 -24.45
C ALA A 123 39.31 -28.84 -23.49
N LEU A 124 39.36 -27.79 -22.64
CA LEU A 124 40.42 -27.60 -21.64
C LEU A 124 40.45 -28.73 -20.59
N VAL A 125 39.27 -29.14 -20.10
CA VAL A 125 39.16 -30.24 -19.14
C VAL A 125 39.65 -31.55 -19.75
N LYS A 126 39.29 -31.86 -21.00
CA LYS A 126 39.82 -33.06 -21.71
C LYS A 126 41.33 -33.03 -21.88
N ASP A 127 41.90 -31.87 -22.21
CA ASP A 127 43.36 -31.73 -22.30
C ASP A 127 44.01 -31.93 -20.92
N PHE A 128 43.42 -31.37 -19.84
CA PHE A 128 43.94 -31.54 -18.49
C PHE A 128 43.83 -33.00 -18.01
N GLU A 129 42.79 -33.73 -18.36
CA GLU A 129 42.69 -35.16 -18.10
C GLU A 129 43.84 -35.91 -18.76
N ALA A 130 44.08 -35.64 -20.07
CA ALA A 130 45.19 -36.26 -20.82
C ALA A 130 46.56 -35.96 -20.26
N ARG A 131 46.75 -34.78 -19.66
CA ARG A 131 48.02 -34.34 -19.05
C ARG A 131 48.17 -34.73 -17.56
N GLY A 132 47.13 -35.36 -16.96
CA GLY A 132 47.12 -35.74 -15.54
C GLY A 132 47.09 -34.55 -14.57
N VAL A 133 46.52 -33.43 -15.03
CA VAL A 133 46.31 -32.21 -14.23
C VAL A 133 45.03 -32.30 -13.39
N VAL A 134 44.01 -33.02 -13.88
CA VAL A 134 42.78 -33.23 -13.16
C VAL A 134 43.02 -34.15 -11.96
N ASP A 135 42.70 -33.67 -10.77
CA ASP A 135 42.70 -34.50 -9.58
C ASP A 135 41.40 -35.31 -9.53
N HIS A 136 40.22 -34.63 -9.53
CA HIS A 136 38.92 -35.24 -9.66
C HIS A 136 37.86 -34.23 -10.13
N ILE A 137 36.69 -34.72 -10.47
CA ILE A 137 35.52 -33.90 -10.84
C ILE A 137 34.31 -34.38 -10.03
N GLU A 138 33.63 -33.46 -9.38
CA GLU A 138 32.41 -33.77 -8.62
C GLU A 138 31.22 -32.91 -9.05
N LYS A 139 30.03 -33.44 -8.84
CA LYS A 139 28.79 -32.67 -9.04
C LYS A 139 28.63 -31.66 -7.91
N HIS A 140 28.50 -30.39 -8.28
CA HIS A 140 28.31 -29.30 -7.35
C HIS A 140 27.09 -28.49 -7.74
N MET A 141 26.16 -28.32 -6.78
CA MET A 141 24.99 -27.47 -6.96
C MET A 141 25.32 -26.05 -6.53
N HIS A 142 25.20 -25.11 -7.44
CA HIS A 142 25.41 -23.68 -7.16
C HIS A 142 24.43 -22.83 -7.96
N GLN A 143 24.25 -21.59 -7.54
CA GLN A 143 23.40 -20.64 -8.24
C GLN A 143 24.17 -19.97 -9.37
N VAL A 144 23.58 -19.91 -10.56
CA VAL A 144 24.14 -19.24 -11.72
C VAL A 144 23.19 -18.07 -12.09
N GLY A 145 23.77 -16.86 -12.18
CA GLY A 145 23.02 -15.69 -12.60
C GLY A 145 22.59 -15.77 -14.06
N HIS A 146 21.32 -15.44 -14.33
CA HIS A 146 20.79 -15.35 -15.68
C HIS A 146 20.24 -13.97 -15.96
N SER A 147 20.37 -13.50 -17.19
CA SER A 147 19.71 -12.27 -17.65
C SER A 147 18.21 -12.41 -17.56
N GLU A 148 17.56 -11.46 -16.93
CA GLU A 148 16.08 -11.43 -16.78
C GLU A 148 15.35 -11.43 -18.14
N ARG A 149 15.96 -10.84 -19.18
CA ARG A 149 15.32 -10.69 -20.49
C ARG A 149 15.66 -11.81 -21.48
N SER A 150 16.94 -12.19 -21.54
CA SER A 150 17.42 -13.18 -22.54
C SER A 150 17.58 -14.58 -21.97
N HIS A 151 17.55 -14.73 -20.64
CA HIS A 151 17.87 -15.95 -19.90
C HIS A 151 19.29 -16.48 -20.15
N ALA A 152 20.15 -15.71 -20.82
CA ALA A 152 21.55 -16.04 -20.99
C ALA A 152 22.29 -16.00 -19.65
N ILE A 153 23.29 -16.86 -19.50
CA ILE A 153 24.16 -16.87 -18.32
C ILE A 153 24.94 -15.56 -18.26
N VAL A 154 24.92 -14.90 -17.09
CA VAL A 154 25.66 -13.66 -16.85
C VAL A 154 27.14 -13.97 -16.67
N GLU A 155 27.99 -13.29 -17.44
CA GLU A 155 29.42 -13.31 -17.30
C GLU A 155 29.92 -12.05 -16.59
N PRO A 156 30.60 -12.16 -15.43
CA PRO A 156 31.35 -11.05 -14.87
C PRO A 156 32.45 -10.61 -15.85
N TYR A 157 32.43 -9.33 -16.24
CA TYR A 157 33.28 -8.82 -17.30
C TYR A 157 33.66 -7.35 -17.06
N LEU A 158 34.93 -7.01 -17.16
CA LEU A 158 35.42 -5.64 -16.99
C LEU A 158 35.23 -4.82 -18.28
N SER A 159 34.52 -3.71 -18.16
CA SER A 159 34.36 -2.73 -19.22
C SER A 159 34.52 -1.31 -18.68
N LYS A 160 34.92 -0.38 -19.54
CA LYS A 160 34.95 1.03 -19.18
C LYS A 160 33.54 1.55 -19.10
N GLN A 161 33.21 2.17 -17.97
CA GLN A 161 31.86 2.68 -17.69
C GLN A 161 31.95 4.07 -17.09
N TRP A 162 30.88 4.87 -17.23
CA TRP A 162 30.72 6.13 -16.53
C TRP A 162 30.16 5.92 -15.14
N PHE A 163 30.83 6.53 -14.16
CA PHE A 163 30.43 6.45 -12.76
C PHE A 163 30.23 7.83 -12.15
N VAL A 164 29.23 7.96 -11.30
CA VAL A 164 29.06 9.09 -10.40
C VAL A 164 29.67 8.73 -9.05
N LYS A 165 30.56 9.60 -8.54
CA LYS A 165 31.08 9.49 -7.16
C LYS A 165 29.96 9.84 -6.19
N MET A 166 29.39 8.82 -5.55
CA MET A 166 28.17 8.98 -4.76
C MET A 166 28.38 9.54 -3.36
N LYS A 167 29.54 9.29 -2.73
CA LYS A 167 29.76 9.66 -1.33
C LYS A 167 29.56 11.15 -1.02
N PRO A 168 30.07 12.10 -1.83
CA PRO A 168 29.81 13.53 -1.59
C PRO A 168 28.32 13.89 -1.68
N LEU A 169 27.63 13.35 -2.68
CA LEU A 169 26.19 13.60 -2.91
C LEU A 169 25.32 13.01 -1.79
N ALA A 170 25.66 11.80 -1.34
CA ALA A 170 24.99 11.15 -0.22
C ALA A 170 25.18 11.92 1.08
N ASN A 171 26.40 12.41 1.35
CA ASN A 171 26.66 13.23 2.53
C ASN A 171 25.81 14.51 2.52
N ALA A 172 25.76 15.22 1.39
CA ALA A 172 24.89 16.40 1.25
C ALA A 172 23.41 16.08 1.50
N ALA A 173 22.94 14.92 1.00
CA ALA A 173 21.56 14.47 1.24
C ALA A 173 21.32 14.13 2.72
N LEU A 174 22.24 13.46 3.40
CA LEU A 174 22.17 13.17 4.84
C LEU A 174 22.18 14.45 5.68
N GLU A 175 23.06 15.40 5.36
CA GLU A 175 23.11 16.71 6.03
C GLU A 175 21.80 17.50 5.86
N ASN A 176 21.19 17.43 4.68
CA ASN A 176 19.87 18.06 4.47
C ASN A 176 18.81 17.50 5.39
N GLN A 177 18.85 16.21 5.73
CA GLN A 177 17.89 15.57 6.64
C GLN A 177 18.04 15.99 8.11
N LEU A 178 19.10 16.72 8.45
CA LEU A 178 19.29 17.33 9.78
C LEU A 178 18.74 18.77 9.88
N LYS A 179 18.36 19.37 8.76
CA LYS A 179 17.87 20.76 8.69
C LYS A 179 16.35 20.82 8.90
N GLU A 180 15.84 21.98 9.27
CA GLU A 180 14.39 22.24 9.30
C GLU A 180 13.75 22.08 7.91
N SER A 181 14.50 22.43 6.87
CA SER A 181 14.10 22.28 5.46
C SER A 181 14.31 20.86 4.92
N LYS A 182 14.30 19.83 5.76
CA LYS A 182 14.44 18.44 5.34
C LYS A 182 13.27 17.96 4.48
N VAL A 183 13.48 16.87 3.74
CA VAL A 183 12.40 16.11 3.10
C VAL A 183 11.72 15.25 4.15
N SER A 184 10.41 15.41 4.33
CA SER A 184 9.60 14.61 5.26
C SER A 184 9.09 13.36 4.57
N PHE A 185 9.34 12.18 5.16
CA PHE A 185 8.84 10.90 4.67
C PHE A 185 7.53 10.53 5.38
N VAL A 186 6.52 10.19 4.62
CA VAL A 186 5.24 9.70 5.12
C VAL A 186 5.03 8.28 4.61
N PRO A 187 5.00 7.27 5.48
CA PRO A 187 5.23 7.32 6.92
C PRO A 187 6.73 7.49 7.30
N PRO A 188 7.03 8.00 8.51
CA PRO A 188 8.41 8.36 8.92
C PRO A 188 9.42 7.21 8.91
N ARG A 189 8.97 5.94 9.00
CA ARG A 189 9.86 4.78 8.97
C ARG A 189 10.76 4.72 7.72
N PHE A 190 10.30 5.26 6.60
CA PHE A 190 11.06 5.27 5.34
C PHE A 190 12.21 6.28 5.33
N GLU A 191 12.22 7.27 6.22
CA GLU A 191 13.40 8.13 6.41
C GLU A 191 14.60 7.32 6.90
N LYS A 192 14.36 6.34 7.79
CA LYS A 192 15.42 5.41 8.24
C LYS A 192 15.96 4.57 7.07
N THR A 193 15.08 4.06 6.24
CA THR A 193 15.45 3.30 5.03
C THR A 193 16.30 4.17 4.10
N PHE A 194 15.88 5.40 3.82
CA PHE A 194 16.63 6.35 3.01
C PHE A 194 18.04 6.61 3.58
N LYS A 195 18.15 6.88 4.89
CA LYS A 195 19.43 7.14 5.55
C LYS A 195 20.39 5.94 5.44
N GLN A 196 19.89 4.73 5.70
CA GLN A 196 20.69 3.51 5.57
C GLN A 196 21.24 3.30 4.15
N TRP A 197 20.44 3.61 3.13
CA TRP A 197 20.89 3.56 1.73
C TRP A 197 21.97 4.59 1.45
N MET A 198 21.85 5.83 1.95
CA MET A 198 22.82 6.89 1.73
C MET A 198 24.15 6.64 2.48
N GLU A 199 24.09 6.07 3.67
CA GLU A 199 25.27 5.73 4.47
C GLU A 199 26.15 4.64 3.80
N ASN A 200 25.50 3.67 3.15
CA ASN A 200 26.13 2.51 2.53
C ASN A 200 26.18 2.59 1.00
N ILE A 201 26.06 3.78 0.43
CA ILE A 201 25.98 3.94 -1.02
C ILE A 201 27.36 3.71 -1.68
N GLU A 202 27.34 2.92 -2.76
CA GLU A 202 28.47 2.73 -3.66
C GLU A 202 28.38 3.65 -4.87
N ASP A 203 29.51 3.84 -5.58
CA ASP A 203 29.54 4.63 -6.80
C ASP A 203 28.58 4.08 -7.85
N TRP A 204 27.83 4.97 -8.48
CA TRP A 204 26.75 4.62 -9.38
C TRP A 204 27.22 4.61 -10.83
N CYS A 205 27.22 3.42 -11.45
CA CYS A 205 27.39 3.29 -12.88
C CYS A 205 26.17 3.84 -13.62
N ILE A 206 26.38 4.86 -14.45
CA ILE A 206 25.30 5.56 -15.17
C ILE A 206 25.26 5.26 -16.67
N SER A 207 26.22 4.53 -17.22
CA SER A 207 26.24 4.10 -18.62
C SER A 207 25.48 2.78 -18.82
N ARG A 208 24.76 2.67 -19.93
CA ARG A 208 24.01 1.48 -20.34
C ARG A 208 24.28 1.17 -21.79
N GLN A 209 24.50 -0.09 -22.09
CA GLN A 209 24.69 -0.62 -23.45
C GLN A 209 23.33 -0.95 -24.06
N LEU A 210 22.52 0.10 -24.31
CA LEU A 210 21.18 0.01 -24.89
C LEU A 210 21.11 0.81 -26.17
N TRP A 211 20.34 0.34 -27.12
CA TRP A 211 20.14 1.04 -28.38
C TRP A 211 19.26 2.29 -28.24
N TRP A 212 18.31 2.29 -27.31
CA TRP A 212 17.40 3.42 -27.07
C TRP A 212 17.69 4.07 -25.73
N GLY A 213 17.85 5.38 -25.74
CA GLY A 213 18.09 6.19 -24.56
C GLY A 213 18.75 7.53 -24.89
N HIS A 214 19.17 8.26 -23.84
CA HIS A 214 19.94 9.48 -23.96
C HIS A 214 21.41 9.15 -24.15
N GLN A 215 21.93 9.24 -25.38
CA GLN A 215 23.33 8.98 -25.66
C GLN A 215 24.24 9.88 -24.81
N ILE A 216 25.29 9.32 -24.25
CA ILE A 216 26.22 10.06 -23.39
C ILE A 216 26.89 11.15 -24.19
N PRO A 217 26.84 12.44 -23.75
CA PRO A 217 27.40 13.57 -24.47
C PRO A 217 28.91 13.69 -24.21
N ALA A 218 29.64 12.63 -24.51
CA ALA A 218 31.08 12.51 -24.38
C ALA A 218 31.69 12.02 -25.69
N TRP A 219 32.83 12.54 -26.04
CA TRP A 219 33.61 12.17 -27.25
C TRP A 219 35.02 11.81 -26.87
N TYR A 220 35.57 10.80 -27.53
CA TYR A 220 36.94 10.33 -27.36
C TYR A 220 37.73 10.66 -28.60
N HIS A 221 38.86 11.38 -28.40
CA HIS A 221 39.78 11.63 -29.51
C HIS A 221 40.45 10.34 -29.97
N LYS A 222 40.35 10.05 -31.27
CA LYS A 222 40.74 8.76 -31.86
C LYS A 222 42.21 8.40 -31.66
N GLU A 223 43.09 9.42 -31.66
CA GLU A 223 44.55 9.18 -31.53
C GLU A 223 45.05 9.36 -30.10
N THR A 224 44.60 10.41 -29.39
CA THR A 224 45.12 10.75 -28.07
C THR A 224 44.35 10.09 -26.91
N GLY A 225 43.13 9.65 -27.16
CA GLY A 225 42.24 9.16 -26.11
C GLY A 225 41.72 10.25 -25.17
N GLU A 226 41.92 11.52 -25.50
CA GLU A 226 41.36 12.66 -24.76
C GLU A 226 39.84 12.59 -24.74
N ILE A 227 39.22 12.97 -23.59
CA ILE A 227 37.80 12.95 -23.39
C ILE A 227 37.26 14.38 -23.42
N TYR A 228 36.33 14.66 -24.31
CA TYR A 228 35.56 15.90 -24.33
C TYR A 228 34.12 15.59 -23.91
N VAL A 229 33.58 16.39 -22.98
CA VAL A 229 32.18 16.30 -22.54
C VAL A 229 31.53 17.64 -22.80
N GLY A 230 30.40 17.63 -23.51
CA GLY A 230 29.71 18.89 -23.84
C GLY A 230 28.34 18.68 -24.48
N LYS A 231 27.56 19.75 -24.52
CA LYS A 231 26.26 19.77 -25.19
C LYS A 231 26.34 19.55 -26.69
N ASN A 232 27.37 20.12 -27.30
CA ASN A 232 27.62 20.04 -28.74
C ASN A 232 28.90 19.25 -28.99
N PRO A 233 29.02 18.56 -30.13
CA PRO A 233 30.25 17.86 -30.48
C PRO A 233 31.43 18.82 -30.61
N PRO A 234 32.66 18.35 -30.48
CA PRO A 234 33.89 19.15 -30.79
C PRO A 234 33.89 19.69 -32.23
N ALA A 235 34.58 20.80 -32.44
CA ALA A 235 34.60 21.47 -33.75
C ALA A 235 35.19 20.60 -34.87
N ASP A 236 36.16 19.77 -34.53
CA ASP A 236 36.86 18.80 -35.39
C ASP A 236 36.35 17.38 -35.22
N ILE A 237 35.07 17.20 -35.33
CA ILE A 237 34.32 15.96 -35.02
C ILE A 237 34.87 14.72 -35.73
N GLU A 238 35.52 14.88 -36.88
CA GLU A 238 36.19 13.80 -37.63
C GLU A 238 37.29 13.10 -36.85
N ASN A 239 37.90 13.77 -35.89
CA ASN A 239 38.93 13.23 -35.03
C ASN A 239 38.38 12.60 -33.75
N TRP A 240 37.11 12.66 -33.54
CA TRP A 240 36.45 12.20 -32.31
C TRP A 240 35.43 11.08 -32.60
N LYS A 241 35.26 10.24 -31.59
CA LYS A 241 34.16 9.25 -31.57
C LYS A 241 33.31 9.52 -30.35
N GLN A 242 31.98 9.69 -30.56
CA GLN A 242 31.05 9.82 -29.47
C GLN A 242 30.92 8.50 -28.72
N ASP A 243 30.68 8.56 -27.42
CA ASP A 243 30.33 7.41 -26.60
C ASP A 243 29.08 6.73 -27.17
N GLU A 244 29.13 5.40 -27.32
CA GLU A 244 28.01 4.62 -27.87
C GLU A 244 26.95 4.29 -26.82
N ASP A 245 27.30 4.41 -25.53
CA ASP A 245 26.41 4.12 -24.42
C ASP A 245 25.37 5.23 -24.23
N VAL A 246 24.31 4.87 -23.54
CA VAL A 246 23.26 5.81 -23.13
C VAL A 246 23.24 5.93 -21.59
N LEU A 247 22.68 7.03 -21.11
CA LEU A 247 22.51 7.26 -19.67
C LEU A 247 21.46 6.32 -19.07
N ASP A 248 21.69 5.89 -17.84
CA ASP A 248 20.70 5.21 -17.02
C ASP A 248 19.41 6.03 -16.96
N THR A 249 18.26 5.38 -17.15
CA THR A 249 16.93 5.99 -17.08
C THR A 249 16.75 6.81 -15.80
N TRP A 250 17.26 6.31 -14.67
CA TRP A 250 17.14 6.98 -13.38
C TRP A 250 18.01 8.24 -13.26
N PHE A 251 19.01 8.41 -14.12
CA PHE A 251 19.85 9.61 -14.14
C PHE A 251 19.05 10.82 -14.66
N SER A 252 18.35 10.66 -15.77
CA SER A 252 17.51 11.71 -16.33
C SER A 252 16.18 11.87 -15.59
N SER A 253 15.55 10.77 -15.13
CA SER A 253 14.26 10.82 -14.43
C SER A 253 14.36 11.52 -13.06
N ALA A 254 15.55 11.54 -12.46
CA ALA A 254 15.77 12.27 -11.22
C ALA A 254 15.78 13.81 -11.36
N LEU A 255 15.86 14.31 -12.58
CA LEU A 255 15.73 15.75 -12.87
C LEU A 255 14.27 16.23 -12.85
N TRP A 256 13.31 15.32 -12.85
CA TRP A 256 11.89 15.60 -13.03
C TRP A 256 11.33 16.74 -12.15
N PRO A 257 11.63 16.84 -10.83
CA PRO A 257 11.04 17.86 -9.97
C PRO A 257 11.32 19.30 -10.37
N PHE A 258 12.39 19.54 -11.13
CA PHE A 258 12.79 20.89 -11.53
C PHE A 258 12.92 21.06 -13.05
N SER A 259 13.29 20.02 -13.80
CA SER A 259 13.44 20.12 -15.26
C SER A 259 12.12 20.38 -15.97
N THR A 260 11.01 19.77 -15.52
CA THR A 260 9.67 19.95 -16.08
C THR A 260 9.11 21.36 -15.85
N MET A 261 9.69 22.12 -14.92
CA MET A 261 9.32 23.49 -14.60
C MET A 261 10.18 24.54 -15.30
N GLY A 262 11.04 24.10 -16.23
CA GLY A 262 11.85 24.98 -17.07
C GLY A 262 13.29 25.16 -16.64
N TRP A 263 13.76 24.49 -15.53
CA TRP A 263 15.19 24.47 -15.20
C TRP A 263 16.00 23.90 -16.41
N PRO A 264 17.17 24.47 -16.77
CA PRO A 264 18.01 25.39 -15.99
C PRO A 264 17.67 26.87 -16.10
N ASN A 265 16.59 27.27 -16.84
CA ASN A 265 16.14 28.65 -16.83
C ASN A 265 15.49 28.99 -15.48
N LYS A 266 16.26 29.70 -14.64
CA LYS A 266 15.78 30.11 -13.30
C LYS A 266 14.71 31.21 -13.34
N GLU A 267 14.52 31.89 -14.50
CA GLU A 267 13.48 32.89 -14.69
C GLU A 267 12.14 32.30 -15.14
N SER A 268 12.04 31.01 -15.29
CA SER A 268 10.77 30.34 -15.62
C SER A 268 9.74 30.59 -14.51
N GLU A 269 8.56 31.07 -14.85
CA GLU A 269 7.46 31.32 -13.90
C GLU A 269 7.04 30.09 -13.17
N LEU A 270 6.99 28.92 -13.84
CA LEU A 270 6.65 27.64 -13.22
C LEU A 270 7.71 27.23 -12.20
N TYR A 271 8.99 27.40 -12.54
CA TYR A 271 10.08 27.07 -11.63
C TYR A 271 10.07 27.96 -10.37
N GLN A 272 9.90 29.28 -10.56
CA GLN A 272 9.85 30.21 -9.41
C GLN A 272 8.64 29.98 -8.51
N ARG A 273 7.50 29.57 -9.08
CA ARG A 273 6.26 29.37 -8.32
C ARG A 273 6.20 28.03 -7.61
N TYR A 274 6.62 26.94 -8.27
CA TYR A 274 6.31 25.60 -7.81
C TYR A 274 7.51 24.78 -7.34
N PHE A 275 8.74 25.26 -7.55
CA PHE A 275 9.93 24.58 -7.06
C PHE A 275 10.49 25.28 -5.82
N PRO A 276 10.83 24.54 -4.72
CA PRO A 276 10.56 23.10 -4.46
C PRO A 276 9.07 22.77 -4.41
N THR A 277 8.69 21.57 -4.86
CA THR A 277 7.30 21.11 -4.85
C THR A 277 6.84 20.74 -3.43
N ASP A 278 5.51 20.62 -3.22
CA ASP A 278 4.97 20.29 -1.91
C ASP A 278 5.07 18.79 -1.60
N THR A 279 4.57 17.95 -2.49
CA THR A 279 4.46 16.51 -2.22
C THR A 279 4.77 15.67 -3.46
N LEU A 280 5.68 14.70 -3.30
CA LEU A 280 5.89 13.60 -4.23
C LEU A 280 5.13 12.37 -3.73
N VAL A 281 4.43 11.67 -4.62
CA VAL A 281 3.75 10.40 -4.31
C VAL A 281 4.41 9.28 -5.09
N THR A 282 4.85 8.20 -4.42
CA THR A 282 5.52 7.07 -5.07
C THR A 282 5.45 5.79 -4.24
N GLY A 283 5.73 4.65 -4.86
CA GLY A 283 5.85 3.36 -4.17
C GLY A 283 7.14 3.23 -3.36
N TYR A 284 7.11 2.39 -2.32
CA TYR A 284 8.28 2.14 -1.48
C TYR A 284 9.42 1.44 -2.23
N ASP A 285 9.13 0.72 -3.30
CA ASP A 285 10.10 -0.08 -4.06
C ASP A 285 11.07 0.76 -4.90
N ILE A 286 10.76 2.05 -5.12
CA ILE A 286 11.64 2.97 -5.87
C ILE A 286 12.16 4.13 -5.03
N ILE A 287 12.16 4.03 -3.70
CA ILE A 287 12.76 5.04 -2.83
C ILE A 287 14.24 5.24 -3.19
N PHE A 288 15.00 4.15 -3.32
CA PHE A 288 16.42 4.22 -3.69
C PHE A 288 16.61 4.66 -5.15
N PHE A 289 15.83 4.10 -6.07
CA PHE A 289 16.02 4.35 -7.50
C PHE A 289 15.62 5.74 -7.94
N TRP A 290 14.57 6.31 -7.34
CA TRP A 290 14.01 7.58 -7.78
C TRP A 290 14.04 8.68 -6.70
N VAL A 291 13.49 8.43 -5.52
CA VAL A 291 13.38 9.45 -4.47
C VAL A 291 14.75 9.97 -4.04
N SER A 292 15.67 9.07 -3.69
CA SER A 292 17.02 9.46 -3.26
C SER A 292 17.78 10.19 -4.36
N ARG A 293 17.64 9.75 -5.62
CA ARG A 293 18.28 10.39 -6.76
C ARG A 293 17.74 11.79 -7.04
N MET A 294 16.42 11.99 -6.92
CA MET A 294 15.86 13.33 -6.97
C MET A 294 16.40 14.24 -5.86
N ILE A 295 16.52 13.72 -4.64
CA ILE A 295 17.00 14.49 -3.50
C ILE A 295 18.45 14.94 -3.72
N PHE A 296 19.39 14.03 -3.98
CA PHE A 296 20.78 14.44 -4.10
C PHE A 296 21.07 15.22 -5.39
N GLN A 297 20.40 14.90 -6.50
CA GLN A 297 20.56 15.71 -7.74
C GLN A 297 19.98 17.13 -7.59
N SER A 298 18.84 17.25 -6.93
CA SER A 298 18.27 18.57 -6.66
C SER A 298 19.19 19.41 -5.77
N LEU A 299 19.74 18.83 -4.71
CA LEU A 299 20.71 19.53 -3.85
C LEU A 299 21.95 19.95 -4.62
N GLU A 300 22.49 19.09 -5.49
CA GLU A 300 23.67 19.38 -6.31
C GLU A 300 23.42 20.48 -7.32
N PHE A 301 22.32 20.40 -8.09
CA PHE A 301 22.07 21.32 -9.20
C PHE A 301 21.38 22.63 -8.82
N THR A 302 20.59 22.63 -7.75
CA THR A 302 19.77 23.78 -7.35
C THR A 302 20.10 24.33 -5.96
N GLY A 303 20.80 23.56 -5.12
CA GLY A 303 21.05 23.89 -3.72
C GLY A 303 19.86 23.71 -2.80
N GLN A 304 18.74 23.17 -3.30
CA GLN A 304 17.47 23.03 -2.56
C GLN A 304 16.94 21.61 -2.62
N ARG A 305 16.13 21.23 -1.61
CA ARG A 305 15.36 19.97 -1.65
C ARG A 305 14.39 20.00 -2.83
N PRO A 306 14.07 18.83 -3.44
CA PRO A 306 13.16 18.80 -4.60
C PRO A 306 11.69 18.98 -4.22
N PHE A 307 11.28 18.49 -3.04
CA PHE A 307 9.93 18.52 -2.50
C PHE A 307 9.94 18.57 -0.97
N LYS A 308 8.84 19.02 -0.37
CA LYS A 308 8.66 19.08 1.08
C LYS A 308 8.38 17.71 1.67
N ASN A 309 7.40 17.00 1.10
CA ASN A 309 6.95 15.69 1.56
C ASN A 309 7.17 14.63 0.50
N VAL A 310 7.41 13.40 0.94
CA VAL A 310 7.34 12.21 0.11
C VAL A 310 6.30 11.27 0.72
N LEU A 311 5.18 11.12 0.06
CA LEU A 311 4.13 10.18 0.43
C LEU A 311 4.41 8.84 -0.23
N ILE A 312 4.71 7.85 0.59
CA ILE A 312 5.03 6.50 0.14
C ILE A 312 3.78 5.63 0.23
N HIS A 313 3.38 5.06 -0.89
CA HIS A 313 2.31 4.06 -0.94
C HIS A 313 2.88 2.64 -1.06
N GLY A 314 2.05 1.65 -0.74
CA GLY A 314 2.36 0.24 -0.99
C GLY A 314 2.07 -0.19 -2.43
N LEU A 315 2.28 -1.47 -2.70
CA LEU A 315 1.98 -2.09 -4.00
C LEU A 315 0.60 -2.73 -3.98
N ILE A 316 -0.04 -2.76 -5.15
CA ILE A 316 -1.28 -3.49 -5.33
C ILE A 316 -0.93 -4.96 -5.59
N ARG A 317 -1.57 -5.85 -4.81
CA ARG A 317 -1.39 -7.30 -4.87
C ARG A 317 -2.70 -7.98 -5.28
N ASP A 318 -2.60 -9.17 -5.81
CA ASP A 318 -3.79 -9.99 -6.10
C ASP A 318 -4.50 -10.44 -4.81
N GLU A 319 -5.64 -11.11 -4.95
CA GLU A 319 -6.44 -11.62 -3.82
C GLU A 319 -5.64 -12.52 -2.87
N GLN A 320 -4.67 -13.28 -3.40
CA GLN A 320 -3.79 -14.16 -2.64
C GLN A 320 -2.60 -13.41 -2.00
N GLY A 321 -2.47 -12.10 -2.26
CA GLY A 321 -1.39 -11.28 -1.73
C GLY A 321 -0.08 -11.37 -2.52
N ARG A 322 -0.09 -11.94 -3.73
CA ARG A 322 1.08 -12.03 -4.60
C ARG A 322 1.27 -10.73 -5.38
N LYS A 323 2.53 -10.38 -5.66
CA LYS A 323 2.84 -9.24 -6.54
C LYS A 323 2.24 -9.49 -7.95
N MET A 324 1.53 -8.49 -8.48
CA MET A 324 1.03 -8.56 -9.86
C MET A 324 2.18 -8.46 -10.85
N SER A 325 2.23 -9.35 -11.83
CA SER A 325 3.24 -9.35 -12.88
C SER A 325 2.68 -9.90 -14.19
N LYS A 326 3.26 -9.47 -15.31
CA LYS A 326 2.89 -9.98 -16.64
C LYS A 326 3.14 -11.47 -16.78
N SER A 327 4.20 -11.99 -16.15
CA SER A 327 4.56 -13.43 -16.19
C SER A 327 3.58 -14.31 -15.44
N LEU A 328 2.92 -13.81 -14.40
CA LEU A 328 1.89 -14.54 -13.65
C LEU A 328 0.48 -14.38 -14.24
N GLY A 329 0.29 -13.42 -15.16
CA GLY A 329 -1.02 -13.12 -15.74
C GLY A 329 -2.09 -12.72 -14.72
N ASN A 330 -1.66 -12.23 -13.53
CA ASN A 330 -2.54 -11.84 -12.43
C ASN A 330 -2.72 -10.33 -12.33
N GLY A 331 -2.32 -9.58 -13.35
CA GLY A 331 -2.55 -8.13 -13.42
C GLY A 331 -4.01 -7.82 -13.74
N VAL A 332 -4.53 -6.76 -13.14
CA VAL A 332 -5.86 -6.20 -13.45
C VAL A 332 -5.65 -4.93 -14.25
N ASP A 333 -6.32 -4.82 -15.40
CA ASP A 333 -6.30 -3.59 -16.20
C ASP A 333 -7.22 -2.56 -15.52
N PRO A 334 -6.70 -1.38 -15.15
CA PRO A 334 -7.53 -0.31 -14.59
C PRO A 334 -8.68 0.12 -15.51
N MET A 335 -8.50 0.02 -16.83
CA MET A 335 -9.54 0.40 -17.79
C MET A 335 -10.74 -0.54 -17.74
N ASP A 336 -10.53 -1.85 -17.59
CA ASP A 336 -11.60 -2.83 -17.41
C ASP A 336 -12.43 -2.53 -16.14
N VAL A 337 -11.75 -2.12 -15.05
CA VAL A 337 -12.41 -1.72 -13.81
C VAL A 337 -13.21 -0.43 -13.99
N ILE A 338 -12.64 0.55 -14.70
CA ILE A 338 -13.32 1.83 -14.99
C ILE A 338 -14.56 1.61 -15.86
N ASP A 339 -14.47 0.76 -16.86
CA ASP A 339 -15.61 0.42 -17.75
C ASP A 339 -16.75 -0.25 -16.97
N GLN A 340 -16.42 -1.08 -15.99
CA GLN A 340 -17.41 -1.80 -15.18
C GLN A 340 -18.00 -0.94 -14.04
N TYR A 341 -17.18 -0.21 -13.30
CA TYR A 341 -17.55 0.45 -12.05
C TYR A 341 -17.49 1.99 -12.09
N GLY A 342 -16.84 2.55 -13.11
CA GLY A 342 -16.53 3.98 -13.18
C GLY A 342 -15.24 4.37 -12.47
N ALA A 343 -14.64 5.48 -12.92
CA ALA A 343 -13.37 5.96 -12.42
C ALA A 343 -13.41 6.34 -10.93
N ASP A 344 -14.51 6.95 -10.46
CA ASP A 344 -14.64 7.37 -9.05
C ASP A 344 -14.62 6.19 -8.09
N THR A 345 -15.20 5.06 -8.47
CA THR A 345 -15.16 3.82 -7.66
C THR A 345 -13.73 3.34 -7.47
N LEU A 346 -12.96 3.25 -8.56
CA LEU A 346 -11.57 2.83 -8.51
C LEU A 346 -10.71 3.81 -7.70
N ARG A 347 -10.88 5.11 -7.91
CA ARG A 347 -10.15 6.16 -7.17
C ARG A 347 -10.41 6.09 -5.68
N PHE A 348 -11.66 5.99 -5.28
CA PHE A 348 -12.04 5.88 -3.86
C PHE A 348 -11.50 4.60 -3.22
N PHE A 349 -11.64 3.46 -3.91
CA PHE A 349 -11.07 2.20 -3.46
C PHE A 349 -9.56 2.29 -3.24
N LEU A 350 -8.81 2.81 -4.20
CA LEU A 350 -7.35 2.88 -4.11
C LEU A 350 -6.86 3.83 -3.00
N THR A 351 -7.55 4.94 -2.79
CA THR A 351 -7.11 5.97 -1.84
C THR A 351 -7.54 5.69 -0.40
N THR A 352 -8.66 5.00 -0.20
CA THR A 352 -9.25 4.86 1.14
C THR A 352 -9.13 3.45 1.74
N ASN A 353 -8.46 2.51 1.06
CA ASN A 353 -8.33 1.13 1.54
C ASN A 353 -6.89 0.72 1.89
N SER A 354 -5.92 1.64 1.81
CA SER A 354 -4.54 1.37 2.16
C SER A 354 -3.91 2.54 2.91
N ALA A 355 -3.41 2.28 4.10
CA ALA A 355 -2.62 3.26 4.85
C ALA A 355 -1.26 3.51 4.16
N PRO A 356 -0.62 4.68 4.36
CA PRO A 356 0.67 4.99 3.77
C PRO A 356 1.73 3.90 4.02
N GLY A 357 2.38 3.46 2.94
CA GLY A 357 3.42 2.42 2.96
C GLY A 357 2.95 0.98 3.15
N MET A 358 1.65 0.73 3.10
CA MET A 358 1.07 -0.61 3.21
C MET A 358 0.57 -1.11 1.86
N ASP A 359 0.79 -2.40 1.58
CA ASP A 359 0.28 -3.03 0.37
C ASP A 359 -1.25 -3.14 0.41
N LEU A 360 -1.86 -2.98 -0.75
CA LEU A 360 -3.30 -3.12 -0.96
C LEU A 360 -3.60 -4.43 -1.69
N ARG A 361 -4.47 -5.26 -1.12
CA ARG A 361 -5.04 -6.39 -1.85
C ARG A 361 -6.21 -5.94 -2.70
N TYR A 362 -6.17 -6.30 -3.98
CA TYR A 362 -7.29 -6.09 -4.89
C TYR A 362 -8.38 -7.12 -4.59
N ILE A 363 -9.50 -6.66 -4.03
CA ILE A 363 -10.65 -7.48 -3.63
C ILE A 363 -11.88 -6.91 -4.32
N PRO A 364 -12.50 -7.61 -5.29
CA PRO A 364 -13.64 -7.10 -6.07
C PRO A 364 -14.83 -6.64 -5.22
N GLU A 365 -15.13 -7.32 -4.12
CA GLU A 365 -16.24 -6.97 -3.22
C GLU A 365 -16.09 -5.57 -2.58
N LYS A 366 -14.86 -5.09 -2.45
CA LYS A 366 -14.62 -3.72 -1.99
C LYS A 366 -14.93 -2.66 -3.05
N LEU A 367 -14.79 -3.02 -4.33
CA LEU A 367 -15.25 -2.16 -5.42
C LEU A 367 -16.77 -2.08 -5.45
N ASP A 368 -17.48 -3.21 -5.25
CA ASP A 368 -18.94 -3.22 -5.11
C ASP A 368 -19.41 -2.31 -3.99
N ALA A 369 -18.72 -2.34 -2.83
CA ALA A 369 -19.03 -1.45 -1.70
C ALA A 369 -18.85 0.03 -2.06
N ALA A 370 -17.75 0.39 -2.73
CA ALA A 370 -17.49 1.76 -3.18
C ALA A 370 -18.51 2.22 -4.23
N TRP A 371 -18.86 1.36 -5.18
CA TRP A 371 -19.90 1.63 -6.19
C TRP A 371 -21.27 1.85 -5.56
N ASN A 372 -21.66 1.00 -4.60
CA ASN A 372 -22.91 1.15 -3.85
C ASN A 372 -22.94 2.46 -3.05
N PHE A 373 -21.80 2.90 -2.51
CA PHE A 373 -21.67 4.18 -1.83
C PHE A 373 -21.93 5.35 -2.78
N ILE A 374 -21.35 5.36 -3.97
CA ILE A 374 -21.60 6.37 -5.00
C ILE A 374 -23.09 6.40 -5.39
N ASN A 375 -23.71 5.25 -5.60
CA ASN A 375 -25.15 5.16 -5.89
C ASN A 375 -26.01 5.73 -4.76
N LYS A 376 -25.60 5.52 -3.50
CA LYS A 376 -26.29 6.08 -2.33
C LYS A 376 -26.24 7.61 -2.35
N ILE A 377 -25.06 8.18 -2.62
CA ILE A 377 -24.85 9.64 -2.72
C ILE A 377 -25.72 10.21 -3.85
N TRP A 378 -25.69 9.59 -5.02
CA TRP A 378 -26.50 10.00 -6.17
C TRP A 378 -27.99 10.04 -5.87
N ASN A 379 -28.51 8.97 -5.26
CA ASN A 379 -29.93 8.91 -4.89
C ASN A 379 -30.29 9.93 -3.81
N SER A 380 -29.38 10.22 -2.90
CA SER A 380 -29.59 11.26 -1.88
C SER A 380 -29.60 12.66 -2.49
N ALA A 381 -28.72 12.92 -3.46
CA ALA A 381 -28.74 14.18 -4.22
C ALA A 381 -30.07 14.35 -4.99
N ARG A 382 -30.54 13.29 -5.65
CA ARG A 382 -31.87 13.30 -6.29
C ARG A 382 -33.00 13.62 -5.30
N PHE A 383 -32.98 13.03 -4.10
CA PHE A 383 -33.95 13.34 -3.07
C PHE A 383 -33.91 14.82 -2.68
N VAL A 384 -32.73 15.40 -2.48
CA VAL A 384 -32.58 16.83 -2.18
C VAL A 384 -33.17 17.68 -3.29
N LEU A 385 -32.79 17.44 -4.54
CA LEU A 385 -33.27 18.17 -5.73
C LEU A 385 -34.79 18.12 -5.88
N MET A 386 -35.42 17.00 -5.54
CA MET A 386 -36.89 16.86 -5.59
C MET A 386 -37.62 17.62 -4.48
N ASN A 387 -36.93 18.08 -3.44
CA ASN A 387 -37.52 18.69 -2.25
C ASN A 387 -37.08 20.15 -2.03
N ILE A 388 -36.37 20.76 -2.94
CA ILE A 388 -35.97 22.16 -2.89
C ILE A 388 -36.69 22.98 -3.97
N ASP A 389 -36.68 24.30 -3.81
CA ASP A 389 -37.30 25.20 -4.79
C ASP A 389 -36.37 25.35 -6.01
N GLU A 390 -36.90 25.35 -7.24
CA GLU A 390 -36.11 25.43 -8.49
C GLU A 390 -35.23 26.71 -8.59
N ASN A 391 -35.64 27.79 -7.93
CA ASN A 391 -34.95 29.10 -7.96
C ASN A 391 -34.13 29.35 -6.68
N MET A 392 -33.85 28.31 -5.89
CA MET A 392 -33.04 28.46 -4.66
C MET A 392 -31.62 28.84 -5.00
N SER A 393 -31.09 29.90 -4.34
CA SER A 393 -29.69 30.34 -4.46
C SER A 393 -28.92 29.95 -3.22
N TYR A 394 -27.69 29.46 -3.41
CA TYR A 394 -26.78 29.12 -2.30
C TYR A 394 -26.42 30.34 -1.44
N GLN A 395 -26.39 31.54 -2.03
CA GLN A 395 -26.07 32.79 -1.33
C GLN A 395 -27.20 33.25 -0.41
N ASP A 396 -28.44 32.82 -0.68
CA ASP A 396 -29.62 33.21 0.08
C ASP A 396 -29.99 32.21 1.20
N LEU A 397 -29.16 31.20 1.47
CA LEU A 397 -29.41 30.23 2.50
C LEU A 397 -29.44 30.90 3.89
N SER A 398 -30.58 30.71 4.60
CA SER A 398 -30.74 31.16 5.98
C SER A 398 -30.80 29.97 6.94
N PHE A 399 -30.20 30.14 8.09
CA PHE A 399 -30.14 29.15 9.17
C PHE A 399 -30.90 29.63 10.41
N ASP A 400 -31.94 30.46 10.20
CA ASP A 400 -32.87 30.82 11.22
C ASP A 400 -33.97 29.74 11.31
N HIS A 401 -34.51 29.53 12.52
CA HIS A 401 -35.59 28.56 12.77
C HIS A 401 -35.21 27.08 12.49
N LEU A 402 -33.93 26.70 12.71
CA LEU A 402 -33.47 25.32 12.58
C LEU A 402 -34.19 24.42 13.59
N ASN A 403 -34.78 23.34 13.11
CA ASN A 403 -35.29 22.27 13.98
C ASN A 403 -34.16 21.41 14.57
N LEU A 404 -34.49 20.48 15.43
CA LEU A 404 -33.50 19.65 16.14
C LEU A 404 -32.66 18.81 15.19
N ALA A 405 -33.23 18.23 14.14
CA ALA A 405 -32.51 17.41 13.17
C ALA A 405 -31.59 18.26 12.32
N ASP A 406 -31.98 19.49 11.93
CA ASP A 406 -31.13 20.43 11.20
C ASP A 406 -29.91 20.86 12.05
N GLN A 407 -30.14 21.20 13.32
CA GLN A 407 -29.06 21.56 14.24
C GLN A 407 -28.08 20.40 14.44
N TRP A 408 -28.58 19.19 14.58
CA TRP A 408 -27.75 18.01 14.75
C TRP A 408 -26.86 17.75 13.53
N ILE A 409 -27.40 17.71 12.32
CA ILE A 409 -26.60 17.41 11.14
C ILE A 409 -25.58 18.50 10.83
N LEU A 410 -25.87 19.77 11.12
CA LEU A 410 -24.93 20.88 10.95
C LEU A 410 -23.79 20.81 11.96
N ASN A 411 -24.08 20.48 13.24
CA ASN A 411 -23.06 20.24 14.23
C ASN A 411 -22.16 19.04 13.85
N ARG A 412 -22.78 17.96 13.42
CA ARG A 412 -22.08 16.76 12.96
C ARG A 412 -21.18 17.03 11.74
N LEU A 413 -21.64 17.87 10.82
CA LEU A 413 -20.83 18.32 9.68
C LEU A 413 -19.59 19.09 10.13
N ASN A 414 -19.67 19.95 11.13
CA ASN A 414 -18.52 20.65 11.70
C ASN A 414 -17.48 19.68 12.28
N GLU A 415 -17.92 18.66 13.01
CA GLU A 415 -17.05 17.60 13.54
C GLU A 415 -16.34 16.84 12.41
N VAL A 416 -17.08 16.52 11.35
CA VAL A 416 -16.54 15.82 10.16
C VAL A 416 -15.51 16.68 9.44
N ILE A 417 -15.78 17.98 9.23
CA ILE A 417 -14.83 18.89 8.61
C ILE A 417 -13.53 18.93 9.41
N ALA A 418 -13.62 19.08 10.74
CA ALA A 418 -12.44 19.10 11.61
C ALA A 418 -11.62 17.79 11.52
N SER A 419 -12.30 16.65 11.56
CA SER A 419 -11.67 15.32 11.45
C SER A 419 -11.04 15.11 10.08
N VAL A 420 -11.71 15.50 9.02
CA VAL A 420 -11.21 15.39 7.64
C VAL A 420 -9.97 16.26 7.46
N ASP A 421 -9.99 17.53 7.89
CA ASP A 421 -8.85 18.43 7.77
C ASP A 421 -7.62 17.88 8.50
N GLU A 422 -7.78 17.43 9.75
CA GLU A 422 -6.68 16.84 10.52
C GLU A 422 -6.08 15.60 9.84
N ASN A 423 -6.92 14.71 9.31
CA ASN A 423 -6.45 13.47 8.65
C ASN A 423 -5.88 13.74 7.25
N MET A 424 -6.40 14.71 6.50
CA MET A 424 -5.83 15.16 5.22
C MET A 424 -4.43 15.71 5.40
N ASP A 425 -4.19 16.55 6.41
CA ASP A 425 -2.87 17.10 6.72
C ASP A 425 -1.84 16.01 7.07
N LYS A 426 -2.30 14.90 7.62
CA LYS A 426 -1.47 13.72 7.96
C LYS A 426 -1.35 12.70 6.84
N PHE A 427 -2.02 12.90 5.71
CA PHE A 427 -2.14 11.93 4.61
C PHE A 427 -2.82 10.60 5.03
N GLU A 428 -3.67 10.62 6.06
CA GLU A 428 -4.40 9.46 6.58
C GLU A 428 -5.73 9.26 5.83
N PHE A 429 -5.65 9.03 4.51
CA PHE A 429 -6.82 8.97 3.63
C PHE A 429 -7.81 7.84 3.96
N VAL A 430 -7.35 6.78 4.62
CA VAL A 430 -8.23 5.71 5.13
C VAL A 430 -9.19 6.25 6.18
N ASN A 431 -8.69 7.08 7.10
CA ASN A 431 -9.50 7.71 8.14
C ASN A 431 -10.48 8.71 7.53
N VAL A 432 -10.00 9.53 6.58
CA VAL A 432 -10.88 10.44 5.82
C VAL A 432 -12.01 9.69 5.14
N GLY A 433 -11.68 8.61 4.40
CA GLY A 433 -12.68 7.80 3.72
C GLY A 433 -13.70 7.16 4.66
N SER A 434 -13.26 6.68 5.82
CA SER A 434 -14.14 6.09 6.84
C SER A 434 -15.05 7.14 7.48
N GLU A 435 -14.53 8.32 7.81
CA GLU A 435 -15.32 9.42 8.40
C GLU A 435 -16.38 9.92 7.42
N LEU A 436 -16.00 10.16 6.16
CA LEU A 436 -16.93 10.57 5.12
C LEU A 436 -17.99 9.49 4.83
N TYR A 437 -17.56 8.22 4.80
CA TYR A 437 -18.51 7.12 4.60
C TYR A 437 -19.55 7.06 5.72
N ASN A 438 -19.12 7.09 6.98
CA ASN A 438 -20.03 7.01 8.13
C ASN A 438 -20.96 8.23 8.17
N PHE A 439 -20.44 9.43 8.00
CA PHE A 439 -21.26 10.64 7.98
C PHE A 439 -22.30 10.61 6.85
N ILE A 440 -21.89 10.26 5.63
CA ILE A 440 -22.78 10.29 4.47
C ILE A 440 -23.78 9.14 4.52
N TRP A 441 -23.31 7.90 4.78
CA TRP A 441 -24.16 6.72 4.75
C TRP A 441 -25.11 6.66 5.93
N ASP A 442 -24.57 6.84 7.15
CA ASP A 442 -25.34 6.68 8.37
C ASP A 442 -26.04 7.99 8.77
N ASP A 443 -25.28 9.08 8.98
CA ASP A 443 -25.83 10.30 9.54
C ASP A 443 -26.72 11.03 8.53
N PHE A 444 -26.21 11.31 7.33
CA PHE A 444 -26.96 12.06 6.32
C PHE A 444 -28.04 11.22 5.65
N CYS A 445 -27.66 10.09 5.02
CA CYS A 445 -28.59 9.31 4.20
C CYS A 445 -29.57 8.47 5.02
N SER A 446 -29.13 7.84 6.12
CA SER A 446 -29.98 6.92 6.87
C SER A 446 -30.79 7.61 7.95
N TRP A 447 -30.27 8.68 8.53
CA TRP A 447 -30.97 9.42 9.57
C TRP A 447 -31.52 10.75 9.09
N TYR A 448 -30.66 11.70 8.68
CA TYR A 448 -31.09 13.05 8.42
C TYR A 448 -32.13 13.16 7.30
N ILE A 449 -31.93 12.48 6.17
CA ILE A 449 -32.91 12.45 5.07
C ILE A 449 -34.28 11.93 5.55
N GLU A 450 -34.32 10.90 6.39
CA GLU A 450 -35.60 10.37 6.88
C GLU A 450 -36.27 11.33 7.89
N LEU A 451 -35.49 11.97 8.73
CA LEU A 451 -35.99 12.95 9.71
C LEU A 451 -36.45 14.24 9.03
N SER A 452 -35.74 14.69 7.99
CA SER A 452 -36.11 15.90 7.23
C SER A 452 -37.52 15.83 6.63
N LYS A 453 -38.03 14.61 6.32
CA LYS A 453 -39.36 14.40 5.78
C LYS A 453 -40.47 14.86 6.72
N VAL A 454 -40.20 14.98 8.03
CA VAL A 454 -41.18 15.53 9.01
C VAL A 454 -41.48 16.97 8.66
N HIS A 455 -40.47 17.80 8.47
CA HIS A 455 -40.58 19.23 8.22
C HIS A 455 -40.84 19.56 6.74
N LEU A 456 -40.27 18.78 5.80
CA LEU A 456 -40.54 18.93 4.36
C LEU A 456 -42.03 18.70 4.01
N ASN A 457 -42.74 17.87 4.78
CA ASN A 457 -44.16 17.61 4.60
C ASN A 457 -45.04 18.41 5.59
N SER A 458 -44.50 19.36 6.32
CA SER A 458 -45.21 20.25 7.23
C SER A 458 -45.92 21.35 6.46
N ASP A 459 -47.04 21.84 6.99
CA ASP A 459 -47.72 23.06 6.52
C ASP A 459 -47.02 24.33 7.01
N ASN A 460 -45.97 24.23 7.80
CA ASN A 460 -45.15 25.35 8.28
C ASN A 460 -44.04 25.67 7.27
N ASP A 461 -44.29 26.65 6.42
CA ASP A 461 -43.36 27.08 5.38
C ASP A 461 -41.96 27.52 5.91
N ILE A 462 -41.92 28.07 7.15
CA ILE A 462 -40.68 28.53 7.77
C ILE A 462 -39.75 27.33 8.11
N GLU A 463 -40.33 26.32 8.78
CA GLU A 463 -39.59 25.09 9.10
C GLU A 463 -39.18 24.32 7.85
N LYS A 464 -40.08 24.23 6.89
CA LYS A 464 -39.81 23.60 5.60
C LYS A 464 -38.62 24.26 4.90
N LYS A 465 -38.61 25.59 4.85
CA LYS A 465 -37.52 26.36 4.22
C LYS A 465 -36.17 26.17 4.95
N ALA A 466 -36.20 26.18 6.29
CA ALA A 466 -34.97 25.93 7.09
C ALA A 466 -34.40 24.54 6.79
N THR A 467 -35.22 23.50 6.69
CA THR A 467 -34.80 22.15 6.33
C THR A 467 -34.28 22.07 4.90
N GLN A 468 -34.92 22.73 3.91
CA GLN A 468 -34.42 22.81 2.54
C GLN A 468 -33.05 23.46 2.47
N ASN A 469 -32.82 24.58 3.17
CA ASN A 469 -31.54 25.27 3.25
C ASN A 469 -30.47 24.36 3.83
N THR A 470 -30.78 23.63 4.89
CA THR A 470 -29.86 22.69 5.54
C THR A 470 -29.49 21.53 4.62
N LEU A 471 -30.47 20.94 3.91
CA LEU A 471 -30.21 19.87 2.93
C LEU A 471 -29.23 20.31 1.83
N VAL A 472 -29.43 21.50 1.27
CA VAL A 472 -28.56 22.06 0.23
C VAL A 472 -27.16 22.32 0.79
N TYR A 473 -27.06 22.96 1.96
CA TYR A 473 -25.77 23.29 2.58
C TYR A 473 -24.94 22.03 2.88
N VAL A 474 -25.55 21.04 3.51
CA VAL A 474 -24.87 19.79 3.87
C VAL A 474 -24.47 19.00 2.63
N LEU A 475 -25.35 18.86 1.63
CA LEU A 475 -25.02 18.16 0.40
C LEU A 475 -23.88 18.86 -0.38
N ASN A 476 -23.91 20.20 -0.44
CA ASN A 476 -22.85 20.98 -1.08
C ASN A 476 -21.50 20.80 -0.36
N ALA A 477 -21.50 20.74 0.98
CA ALA A 477 -20.29 20.42 1.75
C ALA A 477 -19.81 18.98 1.51
N ILE A 478 -20.73 18.01 1.49
CA ILE A 478 -20.41 16.59 1.21
C ILE A 478 -19.71 16.43 -0.13
N VAL A 479 -20.23 17.00 -1.21
CA VAL A 479 -19.61 16.84 -2.54
C VAL A 479 -18.23 17.50 -2.61
N ARG A 480 -18.03 18.64 -1.93
CA ARG A 480 -16.72 19.30 -1.87
C ARG A 480 -15.70 18.49 -1.07
N LEU A 481 -16.09 17.89 0.07
CA LEU A 481 -15.22 17.02 0.86
C LEU A 481 -14.86 15.72 0.12
N LEU A 482 -15.76 15.18 -0.71
CA LEU A 482 -15.54 13.99 -1.52
C LEU A 482 -14.77 14.23 -2.81
N HIS A 483 -14.79 15.47 -3.33
CA HIS A 483 -14.26 15.78 -4.66
C HIS A 483 -12.82 15.31 -4.91
N PRO A 484 -11.88 15.42 -3.97
CA PRO A 484 -10.52 14.90 -4.18
C PRO A 484 -10.47 13.39 -4.48
N PHE A 485 -11.45 12.64 -4.00
CA PHE A 485 -11.54 11.18 -4.16
C PHE A 485 -12.42 10.78 -5.34
N MET A 486 -13.53 11.49 -5.57
CA MET A 486 -14.59 11.17 -6.54
C MET A 486 -14.92 12.38 -7.43
N PRO A 487 -13.97 12.83 -8.29
CA PRO A 487 -14.13 14.11 -8.99
C PRO A 487 -15.31 14.15 -9.97
N PHE A 488 -15.69 13.04 -10.59
CA PHE A 488 -16.70 13.06 -11.65
C PHE A 488 -18.12 13.14 -11.10
N VAL A 489 -18.50 12.24 -10.20
CA VAL A 489 -19.86 12.24 -9.63
C VAL A 489 -20.12 13.48 -8.78
N THR A 490 -19.09 13.99 -8.10
CA THR A 490 -19.24 15.19 -7.27
C THR A 490 -19.39 16.45 -8.08
N GLU A 491 -18.69 16.61 -9.22
CA GLU A 491 -18.92 17.72 -10.15
C GLU A 491 -20.34 17.68 -10.71
N GLU A 492 -20.81 16.52 -11.18
CA GLU A 492 -22.16 16.38 -11.74
C GLU A 492 -23.25 16.76 -10.73
N ILE A 493 -23.10 16.31 -9.47
CA ILE A 493 -24.03 16.71 -8.40
C ILE A 493 -23.92 18.21 -8.10
N TYR A 494 -22.68 18.73 -8.00
CA TYR A 494 -22.44 20.15 -7.71
C TYR A 494 -23.09 21.06 -8.73
N GLN A 495 -22.98 20.75 -10.02
CA GLN A 495 -23.61 21.50 -11.10
C GLN A 495 -25.15 21.44 -11.06
N SER A 496 -25.71 20.42 -10.42
CA SER A 496 -27.16 20.22 -10.33
C SER A 496 -27.80 20.89 -9.11
N ILE A 497 -27.05 21.17 -8.05
CA ILE A 497 -27.55 21.80 -6.81
C ILE A 497 -27.19 23.29 -6.77
N PRO A 498 -27.85 24.13 -5.93
CA PRO A 498 -27.42 25.50 -5.70
C PRO A 498 -25.95 25.60 -5.29
N HIS A 499 -25.16 26.41 -6.02
CA HIS A 499 -23.72 26.59 -5.81
C HIS A 499 -23.28 28.01 -6.17
N ILE A 500 -22.02 28.36 -5.95
CA ILE A 500 -21.45 29.70 -6.21
C ILE A 500 -20.51 29.69 -7.40
N GLU A 501 -19.48 28.84 -7.33
CA GLU A 501 -18.42 28.80 -8.34
C GLU A 501 -18.87 27.98 -9.57
N GLU A 502 -18.33 28.29 -10.74
CA GLU A 502 -18.68 27.63 -12.01
C GLU A 502 -18.28 26.15 -12.08
N SER A 503 -17.37 25.71 -11.20
CA SER A 503 -16.95 24.33 -11.07
C SER A 503 -16.53 24.03 -9.61
N ILE A 504 -16.80 22.81 -9.14
CA ILE A 504 -16.34 22.35 -7.83
C ILE A 504 -14.81 22.35 -7.71
N CYS A 505 -14.09 22.24 -8.82
CA CYS A 505 -12.61 22.28 -8.87
C CYS A 505 -12.03 23.60 -8.33
N ILE A 506 -12.77 24.71 -8.44
CA ILE A 506 -12.36 26.02 -7.95
C ILE A 506 -13.15 26.46 -6.71
N ALA A 507 -14.08 25.65 -6.27
CA ALA A 507 -14.86 25.91 -5.06
C ALA A 507 -13.97 25.89 -3.81
N LYS A 508 -14.30 26.75 -2.84
CA LYS A 508 -13.59 26.81 -1.58
C LYS A 508 -13.81 25.51 -0.78
N TRP A 509 -12.77 25.05 -0.11
CA TRP A 509 -12.89 23.93 0.82
C TRP A 509 -13.86 24.25 1.96
N PRO A 510 -14.71 23.30 2.39
CA PRO A 510 -15.63 23.52 3.51
C PRO A 510 -14.88 23.88 4.78
N THR A 511 -15.41 24.82 5.55
CA THR A 511 -14.81 25.26 6.82
C THR A 511 -15.83 25.16 7.95
N ILE A 512 -15.34 24.99 9.17
CA ILE A 512 -16.16 24.96 10.38
C ILE A 512 -16.93 26.30 10.50
N ASN A 513 -18.20 26.22 10.81
CA ASN A 513 -19.05 27.37 11.11
C ASN A 513 -19.47 27.32 12.58
N ASP A 514 -18.86 28.18 13.42
CA ASP A 514 -19.07 28.20 14.87
C ASP A 514 -20.55 28.40 15.28
N ARG A 515 -21.37 28.96 14.40
CA ARG A 515 -22.81 29.10 14.64
C ARG A 515 -23.50 27.76 14.87
N PHE A 516 -22.96 26.67 14.30
CA PHE A 516 -23.56 25.34 14.37
C PHE A 516 -23.01 24.47 15.50
N ASN A 517 -22.03 24.97 16.26
CA ASN A 517 -21.48 24.24 17.40
C ASN A 517 -22.51 24.18 18.54
N ASN A 518 -22.93 22.98 18.90
CA ASN A 518 -23.90 22.74 19.96
C ASN A 518 -23.61 21.36 20.60
N GLU A 519 -22.87 21.35 21.69
CA GLU A 519 -22.50 20.12 22.40
C GLU A 519 -23.71 19.33 22.93
N GLN A 520 -24.78 20.05 23.32
CA GLN A 520 -25.97 19.41 23.88
C GLN A 520 -26.80 18.67 22.82
N ILE A 521 -26.75 19.13 21.56
CA ILE A 521 -27.57 18.54 20.49
C ILE A 521 -27.20 17.10 20.21
N GLN A 522 -25.92 16.76 20.32
CA GLN A 522 -25.43 15.40 20.11
C GLN A 522 -26.02 14.44 21.14
N ASP A 523 -26.01 14.85 22.41
CA ASP A 523 -26.58 14.06 23.50
C ASP A 523 -28.09 13.85 23.34
N GLN A 524 -28.81 14.90 22.93
CA GLN A 524 -30.26 14.84 22.68
C GLN A 524 -30.56 13.88 21.51
N PHE A 525 -29.74 13.92 20.48
CA PHE A 525 -29.96 13.07 19.31
C PHE A 525 -29.68 11.59 19.57
N VAL A 526 -28.76 11.27 20.47
CA VAL A 526 -28.52 9.88 20.92
C VAL A 526 -29.78 9.29 21.57
N TYR A 527 -30.50 10.07 22.39
CA TYR A 527 -31.77 9.61 22.93
C TYR A 527 -32.82 9.30 21.85
N LEU A 528 -32.94 10.16 20.82
CA LEU A 528 -33.82 9.89 19.68
C LEU A 528 -33.49 8.57 19.00
N ILE A 529 -32.21 8.35 18.69
CA ILE A 529 -31.74 7.14 18.02
C ILE A 529 -32.01 5.89 18.88
N ASP A 530 -31.72 5.95 20.18
CA ASP A 530 -31.91 4.83 21.08
C ASP A 530 -33.40 4.46 21.24
N ILE A 531 -34.26 5.46 21.35
CA ILE A 531 -35.73 5.23 21.43
C ILE A 531 -36.22 4.59 20.13
N ILE A 532 -35.84 5.13 18.98
CA ILE A 532 -36.23 4.58 17.67
C ILE A 532 -35.75 3.14 17.49
N LYS A 533 -34.48 2.88 17.85
CA LYS A 533 -33.89 1.52 17.80
C LYS A 533 -34.61 0.60 18.78
N GLY A 534 -34.87 1.05 20.02
CA GLY A 534 -35.57 0.28 21.04
C GLY A 534 -36.98 -0.12 20.59
N ILE A 535 -37.75 0.83 20.06
CA ILE A 535 -39.10 0.55 19.52
C ILE A 535 -39.04 -0.45 18.35
N ARG A 536 -38.10 -0.27 17.41
CA ARG A 536 -37.93 -1.17 16.27
C ARG A 536 -37.48 -2.59 16.70
N ASN A 537 -36.62 -2.69 17.69
CA ASN A 537 -36.20 -3.98 18.26
C ASN A 537 -37.37 -4.70 18.89
N LEU A 538 -38.18 -4.00 19.73
CA LEU A 538 -39.36 -4.58 20.36
C LEU A 538 -40.42 -4.98 19.32
N ARG A 539 -40.63 -4.16 18.27
CA ARG A 539 -41.52 -4.55 17.15
C ARG A 539 -41.04 -5.82 16.45
N ALA A 540 -39.74 -5.94 16.18
CA ALA A 540 -39.18 -7.12 15.54
C ALA A 540 -39.24 -8.35 16.43
N GLN A 541 -38.93 -8.20 17.72
CA GLN A 541 -38.98 -9.29 18.70
C GLN A 541 -40.36 -9.87 18.87
N TYR A 542 -41.40 -9.01 18.91
CA TYR A 542 -42.76 -9.40 19.14
C TYR A 542 -43.62 -9.43 17.86
N VAL A 543 -42.98 -9.32 16.69
CA VAL A 543 -43.62 -9.39 15.35
C VAL A 543 -44.76 -8.40 15.18
N ILE A 544 -44.70 -7.22 15.80
CA ILE A 544 -45.70 -6.16 15.69
C ILE A 544 -45.57 -5.47 14.32
N LYS A 545 -46.60 -5.52 13.50
CA LYS A 545 -46.60 -4.92 12.15
C LYS A 545 -46.41 -3.40 12.21
N ASN A 546 -45.61 -2.85 11.28
CA ASN A 546 -45.34 -1.41 11.22
C ASN A 546 -46.59 -0.53 11.03
N ALA A 547 -47.68 -1.06 10.47
CA ALA A 547 -48.92 -0.37 10.29
C ALA A 547 -49.71 -0.16 11.59
N ILE A 548 -49.40 -0.89 12.67
CA ILE A 548 -50.07 -0.76 13.97
C ILE A 548 -49.40 0.40 14.73
N GLU A 549 -50.21 1.39 15.13
CA GLU A 549 -49.74 2.43 16.05
C GLU A 549 -49.55 1.82 17.44
N ILE A 550 -48.41 2.05 18.06
CA ILE A 550 -48.11 1.58 19.42
C ILE A 550 -48.00 2.75 20.40
N ALA A 551 -48.41 2.49 21.62
CA ALA A 551 -48.17 3.38 22.76
C ALA A 551 -46.95 2.86 23.54
N TYR A 552 -46.07 3.77 23.94
CA TYR A 552 -44.93 3.45 24.78
C TYR A 552 -44.84 4.41 25.97
N SER A 553 -44.22 3.98 27.05
CA SER A 553 -43.88 4.83 28.18
C SER A 553 -42.39 4.76 28.47
N ILE A 554 -41.87 5.72 29.23
CA ILE A 554 -40.48 5.74 29.64
C ILE A 554 -40.38 5.82 31.16
N GLN A 555 -39.63 4.89 31.74
CA GLN A 555 -39.21 4.94 33.14
C GLN A 555 -37.88 5.74 33.21
N THR A 556 -37.88 6.88 33.89
CA THR A 556 -36.72 7.79 33.96
C THR A 556 -36.70 8.50 35.30
N GLN A 557 -35.47 8.85 35.72
CA GLN A 557 -35.24 9.78 36.84
C GLN A 557 -34.83 11.17 36.34
N ASP A 558 -34.66 11.32 35.01
CA ASP A 558 -34.24 12.56 34.37
C ASP A 558 -35.47 13.41 33.99
N THR A 559 -35.73 14.46 34.74
CA THR A 559 -36.85 15.39 34.50
C THR A 559 -36.65 16.24 33.23
N GLN A 560 -35.42 16.39 32.72
CA GLN A 560 -35.17 17.12 31.47
C GLN A 560 -35.56 16.26 30.24
N LEU A 561 -35.54 14.94 30.39
CA LEU A 561 -35.90 14.03 29.31
C LEU A 561 -37.34 14.18 28.87
N GLU A 562 -38.25 14.50 29.77
CA GLU A 562 -39.69 14.69 29.43
C GLU A 562 -39.89 15.83 28.41
N SER A 563 -39.27 17.01 28.67
CA SER A 563 -39.37 18.16 27.75
C SER A 563 -38.62 17.93 26.43
N LEU A 564 -37.55 17.16 26.47
CA LEU A 564 -36.82 16.74 25.27
C LEU A 564 -37.68 15.84 24.39
N LEU A 565 -38.38 14.87 24.98
CA LEU A 565 -39.18 13.90 24.28
C LEU A 565 -40.38 14.51 23.59
N GLU A 566 -40.93 15.62 24.10
CA GLU A 566 -41.98 16.40 23.40
C GLU A 566 -41.46 16.88 22.04
N ASN A 567 -40.22 17.41 22.01
CA ASN A 567 -39.58 17.87 20.77
C ASN A 567 -39.18 16.71 19.82
N LEU A 568 -38.90 15.52 20.37
CA LEU A 568 -38.57 14.32 19.61
C LEU A 568 -39.78 13.54 19.07
N SER A 569 -40.96 13.77 19.67
CA SER A 569 -42.20 13.03 19.38
C SER A 569 -42.56 12.97 17.89
N PRO A 570 -42.48 14.06 17.10
CA PRO A 570 -42.81 14.01 15.67
C PRO A 570 -41.94 13.05 14.88
N TYR A 571 -40.65 12.98 15.21
CA TYR A 571 -39.68 12.07 14.56
C TYR A 571 -39.94 10.61 14.93
N ILE A 572 -40.19 10.35 16.23
CA ILE A 572 -40.50 9.00 16.72
C ILE A 572 -41.78 8.49 16.08
N TYR A 573 -42.81 9.35 16.02
CA TYR A 573 -44.07 9.00 15.36
C TYR A 573 -43.87 8.67 13.87
N LYS A 574 -43.15 9.52 13.15
CA LYS A 574 -42.87 9.33 11.72
C LYS A 574 -42.12 8.05 11.42
N LEU A 575 -41.10 7.73 12.22
CA LEU A 575 -40.17 6.62 11.95
C LEU A 575 -40.60 5.29 12.58
N CYS A 576 -41.41 5.33 13.63
CA CYS A 576 -41.83 4.15 14.38
C CYS A 576 -43.33 3.93 14.46
N HIS A 577 -44.17 4.90 14.04
CA HIS A 577 -45.62 4.88 14.25
C HIS A 577 -45.95 4.60 15.72
N ALA A 578 -45.30 5.35 16.61
CA ALA A 578 -45.37 5.17 18.07
C ALA A 578 -45.57 6.49 18.80
N ARG A 579 -46.39 6.49 19.86
CA ARG A 579 -46.66 7.65 20.70
C ARG A 579 -46.31 7.39 22.16
N CYS A 580 -45.67 8.35 22.80
CA CYS A 580 -45.44 8.31 24.23
C CYS A 580 -46.77 8.61 24.95
N PHE A 581 -47.20 7.77 25.86
CA PHE A 581 -48.41 7.98 26.65
C PHE A 581 -48.09 8.43 28.10
N GLY A 582 -46.85 8.41 28.52
CA GLY A 582 -46.47 8.91 29.83
C GLY A 582 -45.05 8.52 30.29
N TYR A 583 -44.70 9.11 31.43
CA TYR A 583 -43.45 8.88 32.10
C TYR A 583 -43.67 8.31 33.48
N ASN A 584 -42.90 7.33 33.90
CA ASN A 584 -42.97 6.70 35.22
C ASN A 584 -44.37 6.21 35.57
N VAL A 585 -45.15 5.79 34.56
CA VAL A 585 -46.50 5.26 34.74
C VAL A 585 -46.47 3.84 35.26
N GLU A 586 -47.50 3.46 36.06
CA GLU A 586 -47.69 2.06 36.44
C GLU A 586 -48.02 1.24 35.20
N THR A 587 -47.31 0.16 34.99
CA THR A 587 -47.45 -0.73 33.84
C THR A 587 -48.08 -2.07 34.27
N SER A 588 -48.72 -2.72 33.35
CA SER A 588 -49.25 -4.08 33.55
C SER A 588 -48.11 -5.10 33.73
N SER A 589 -48.44 -6.32 34.14
CA SER A 589 -47.44 -7.40 34.23
C SER A 589 -46.98 -7.93 32.87
N ASN A 590 -47.62 -7.50 31.78
CA ASN A 590 -47.36 -7.97 30.42
C ASN A 590 -46.74 -6.84 29.57
N VAL A 591 -45.48 -6.59 29.80
CA VAL A 591 -44.74 -5.51 29.15
C VAL A 591 -43.47 -6.01 28.45
N ALA A 592 -43.14 -5.36 27.35
CA ALA A 592 -41.81 -5.45 26.71
C ALA A 592 -40.95 -4.25 27.13
N THR A 593 -39.71 -4.49 27.51
CA THR A 593 -38.81 -3.45 28.01
C THR A 593 -37.52 -3.47 27.22
N GLU A 594 -37.01 -2.29 26.83
CA GLU A 594 -35.71 -2.08 26.25
C GLU A 594 -34.98 -0.98 27.02
N MET A 595 -33.70 -1.20 27.31
CA MET A 595 -32.91 -0.19 27.98
C MET A 595 -32.37 0.82 27.00
N ILE A 596 -32.51 2.11 27.31
CA ILE A 596 -32.00 3.23 26.52
C ILE A 596 -30.97 4.03 27.31
N LYS A 597 -30.30 5.01 26.65
CA LYS A 597 -29.25 5.86 27.26
C LYS A 597 -29.66 6.37 28.65
N GLY A 598 -28.69 6.49 29.54
CA GLY A 598 -28.87 7.04 30.90
C GLY A 598 -29.52 6.07 31.89
N GLY A 599 -29.63 4.77 31.56
CA GLY A 599 -30.29 3.78 32.42
C GLY A 599 -31.81 3.87 32.44
N ASN A 600 -32.37 4.59 31.47
CA ASN A 600 -33.81 4.71 31.29
C ASN A 600 -34.40 3.46 30.63
N ALA A 601 -35.65 3.15 30.87
CA ALA A 601 -36.31 1.99 30.29
C ALA A 601 -37.48 2.43 29.39
N LEU A 602 -37.45 1.99 28.13
CA LEU A 602 -38.59 2.10 27.20
C LEU A 602 -39.49 0.91 27.40
N ILE A 603 -40.78 1.13 27.61
CA ILE A 603 -41.78 0.11 27.94
C ILE A 603 -42.93 0.18 26.95
N ILE A 604 -43.34 -0.99 26.44
CA ILE A 604 -44.53 -1.19 25.60
C ILE A 604 -45.42 -2.23 26.26
N GLU A 605 -46.70 -1.92 26.48
CA GLU A 605 -47.69 -2.89 26.95
C GLU A 605 -48.12 -3.80 25.79
N LEU A 606 -47.89 -5.09 25.95
CA LEU A 606 -48.07 -6.08 24.87
C LEU A 606 -49.53 -6.54 24.67
N GLY A 607 -50.39 -6.35 25.68
CA GLY A 607 -51.75 -6.91 25.70
C GLY A 607 -52.64 -6.50 24.53
N ASP A 608 -52.39 -5.31 23.94
CA ASP A 608 -53.17 -4.76 22.85
C ASP A 608 -52.66 -5.12 21.44
N TYR A 609 -51.44 -5.67 21.36
CA TYR A 609 -50.70 -5.83 20.09
C TYR A 609 -50.38 -7.27 19.72
N ILE A 610 -50.51 -8.21 20.66
CA ILE A 610 -50.08 -9.60 20.50
C ILE A 610 -51.19 -10.52 20.95
N ASP A 611 -51.50 -11.51 20.12
CA ASP A 611 -52.26 -12.69 20.55
C ASP A 611 -51.31 -13.60 21.38
N LEU A 612 -51.34 -13.37 22.69
CA LEU A 612 -50.45 -14.05 23.65
C LEU A 612 -50.58 -15.58 23.61
N GLU A 613 -51.78 -16.10 23.30
CA GLU A 613 -51.96 -17.54 23.17
C GLU A 613 -51.31 -18.09 21.89
N ALA A 614 -51.41 -17.33 20.78
CA ALA A 614 -50.73 -17.70 19.54
C ALA A 614 -49.21 -17.62 19.66
N GLU A 615 -48.69 -16.66 20.43
CA GLU A 615 -47.25 -16.51 20.62
C GLU A 615 -46.68 -17.54 21.62
N LYS A 616 -47.38 -17.81 22.68
CA LYS A 616 -47.08 -18.88 23.60
C LYS A 616 -47.01 -20.22 22.87
N LYS A 617 -47.95 -20.49 21.99
CA LYS A 617 -47.99 -21.69 21.16
C LYS A 617 -46.80 -21.74 20.17
N LYS A 618 -46.39 -20.61 19.58
CA LYS A 618 -45.18 -20.54 18.72
C LYS A 618 -43.90 -20.81 19.51
N MET A 619 -43.76 -20.23 20.72
CA MET A 619 -42.64 -20.50 21.60
C MET A 619 -42.59 -21.97 22.02
N GLU A 620 -43.72 -22.57 22.36
CA GLU A 620 -43.83 -24.00 22.69
C GLU A 620 -43.43 -24.87 21.48
N ASP A 621 -43.83 -24.52 20.27
CA ASP A 621 -43.45 -25.20 19.01
C ASP A 621 -41.96 -25.09 18.74
N GLU A 622 -41.37 -23.94 19.03
CA GLU A 622 -39.96 -23.66 18.78
C GLU A 622 -39.07 -24.35 19.88
N ILE A 623 -39.50 -24.34 21.12
CA ILE A 623 -38.91 -25.15 22.21
C ILE A 623 -38.89 -26.63 21.82
N LYS A 624 -39.97 -27.13 21.26
CA LYS A 624 -40.06 -28.52 20.82
C LYS A 624 -39.12 -28.84 19.65
N LYS A 625 -38.91 -27.88 18.73
CA LYS A 625 -37.92 -28.02 17.68
C LYS A 625 -36.48 -28.02 18.23
N LEU A 626 -36.18 -27.13 19.17
CA LEU A 626 -34.87 -27.10 19.86
C LEU A 626 -34.60 -28.36 20.64
N GLU A 627 -35.61 -28.93 21.35
CA GLU A 627 -35.49 -30.21 22.01
C GLU A 627 -35.14 -31.36 21.04
N ASN A 628 -35.75 -31.37 19.87
CA ASN A 628 -35.43 -32.36 18.84
C ASN A 628 -34.02 -32.21 18.28
N GLU A 629 -33.54 -30.98 18.05
CA GLU A 629 -32.18 -30.71 17.59
C GLU A 629 -31.13 -31.05 18.68
N ILE A 630 -31.41 -30.74 19.95
CA ILE A 630 -30.57 -31.15 21.11
C ILE A 630 -30.45 -32.66 21.15
N LYS A 631 -31.57 -33.38 21.12
CA LYS A 631 -31.59 -34.86 21.11
C LYS A 631 -30.82 -35.43 19.89
N ARG A 632 -30.94 -34.82 18.75
CA ARG A 632 -30.19 -35.21 17.54
C ARG A 632 -28.68 -35.06 17.76
N CYS A 633 -28.24 -33.87 18.21
CA CYS A 633 -26.83 -33.61 18.50
C CYS A 633 -26.27 -34.53 19.58
N GLU A 634 -27.02 -34.76 20.68
CA GLU A 634 -26.65 -35.69 21.75
C GLU A 634 -26.52 -37.12 21.23
N SER A 635 -27.48 -37.58 20.42
CA SER A 635 -27.42 -38.90 19.80
C SER A 635 -26.21 -39.06 18.87
N MET A 636 -25.89 -38.03 18.08
CA MET A 636 -24.69 -38.07 17.25
C MET A 636 -23.41 -38.09 18.05
N LEU A 637 -23.31 -37.28 19.11
CA LEU A 637 -22.14 -37.18 19.98
C LEU A 637 -21.96 -38.38 20.92
N SER A 638 -23.03 -39.12 21.20
CA SER A 638 -22.98 -40.38 21.97
C SER A 638 -22.65 -41.59 21.08
N ASN A 639 -22.66 -41.46 19.75
CA ASN A 639 -22.32 -42.55 18.84
C ASN A 639 -20.79 -42.73 18.76
N PRO A 640 -20.20 -43.85 19.29
CA PRO A 640 -18.75 -44.06 19.25
C PRO A 640 -18.16 -44.04 17.82
N ASN A 641 -18.91 -44.51 16.83
CA ASN A 641 -18.46 -44.52 15.45
C ASN A 641 -18.37 -43.11 14.85
N PHE A 642 -19.21 -42.18 15.26
CA PHE A 642 -19.13 -40.78 14.83
C PHE A 642 -17.93 -40.10 15.50
N VAL A 643 -17.82 -40.20 16.83
CA VAL A 643 -16.77 -39.49 17.59
C VAL A 643 -15.36 -39.96 17.23
N GLN A 644 -15.20 -41.29 16.94
CA GLN A 644 -13.89 -41.87 16.64
C GLN A 644 -13.49 -41.81 15.15
N LYS A 645 -14.45 -41.80 14.22
CA LYS A 645 -14.18 -41.89 12.78
C LYS A 645 -14.43 -40.59 12.00
N ALA A 646 -15.18 -39.62 12.54
CA ALA A 646 -15.38 -38.33 11.88
C ALA A 646 -14.17 -37.41 12.12
N PRO A 647 -13.90 -36.47 11.16
CA PRO A 647 -12.87 -35.43 11.33
C PRO A 647 -13.11 -34.66 12.64
N ALA A 648 -12.05 -34.38 13.42
CA ALA A 648 -12.14 -33.70 14.72
C ALA A 648 -12.88 -32.35 14.62
N GLN A 649 -12.72 -31.65 13.51
CA GLN A 649 -13.41 -30.40 13.22
C GLN A 649 -14.94 -30.54 13.11
N LYS A 650 -15.44 -31.66 12.58
CA LYS A 650 -16.88 -31.96 12.53
C LYS A 650 -17.46 -32.29 13.90
N VAL A 651 -16.73 -33.02 14.71
CA VAL A 651 -17.16 -33.36 16.10
C VAL A 651 -17.24 -32.08 16.93
N GLU A 652 -16.27 -31.19 16.80
CA GLU A 652 -16.25 -29.90 17.49
C GLU A 652 -17.37 -28.94 17.02
N GLN A 653 -17.68 -28.94 15.75
CA GLN A 653 -18.84 -28.18 15.21
C GLN A 653 -20.16 -28.67 15.79
N GLU A 654 -20.38 -29.98 15.93
CA GLU A 654 -21.61 -30.53 16.54
C GLU A 654 -21.67 -30.26 18.06
N ARG A 655 -20.55 -30.21 18.78
CA ARG A 655 -20.51 -29.74 20.16
C ARG A 655 -20.89 -28.27 20.31
N LYS A 656 -20.39 -27.45 19.46
CA LYS A 656 -20.77 -26.01 19.43
C LYS A 656 -22.26 -25.80 19.14
N LYS A 657 -22.80 -26.53 18.17
CA LYS A 657 -24.26 -26.50 17.88
C LYS A 657 -25.07 -26.94 19.06
N LEU A 658 -24.67 -28.02 19.73
CA LEU A 658 -25.35 -28.50 20.94
C LEU A 658 -25.40 -27.42 22.04
N ALA A 659 -24.26 -26.79 22.32
CA ALA A 659 -24.16 -25.71 23.31
C ALA A 659 -25.03 -24.49 22.92
N ASP A 660 -25.06 -24.10 21.63
CA ASP A 660 -25.89 -23.03 21.14
C ASP A 660 -27.39 -23.34 21.24
N TYR A 661 -27.82 -24.55 20.87
CA TYR A 661 -29.20 -25.00 21.02
C TYR A 661 -29.65 -25.11 22.48
N GLN A 662 -28.79 -25.59 23.37
CA GLN A 662 -29.07 -25.63 24.81
C GLN A 662 -29.21 -24.24 25.42
N SER A 663 -28.34 -23.29 25.01
CA SER A 663 -28.42 -21.91 25.46
C SER A 663 -29.74 -21.26 25.01
N LYS A 664 -30.13 -21.43 23.73
CA LYS A 664 -31.38 -20.93 23.18
C LYS A 664 -32.61 -21.56 23.85
N TYR A 665 -32.57 -22.85 24.08
CA TYR A 665 -33.64 -23.58 24.78
C TYR A 665 -33.88 -23.05 26.21
N ASN A 666 -32.79 -22.85 26.98
CA ASN A 666 -32.89 -22.31 28.33
C ASN A 666 -33.43 -20.88 28.33
N ALA A 667 -32.91 -20.03 27.46
CA ALA A 667 -33.38 -18.65 27.33
C ALA A 667 -34.87 -18.53 26.94
N MET A 668 -35.36 -19.46 26.08
CA MET A 668 -36.76 -19.50 25.71
C MET A 668 -37.64 -20.05 26.82
N LYS A 669 -37.18 -21.05 27.55
CA LYS A 669 -37.91 -21.62 28.64
C LYS A 669 -38.08 -20.67 29.82
N ASP A 670 -37.02 -19.87 30.10
CA ASP A 670 -37.08 -18.79 31.11
C ASP A 670 -38.09 -17.67 30.74
N LYS A 671 -38.30 -17.45 29.44
CA LYS A 671 -39.29 -16.48 28.95
C LYS A 671 -40.74 -17.02 29.00
N LEU A 672 -40.94 -18.33 29.01
CA LEU A 672 -42.27 -18.96 29.02
C LEU A 672 -42.82 -19.12 30.45
N ASN A 673 -41.94 -19.15 31.46
CA ASN A 673 -42.28 -19.19 32.89
C ASN A 673 -42.44 -17.77 33.44
#